data_990a981fc1dfe4aa628c8c4e682d9697
#
_entry.id   990a981fc1dfe4aa628c8c4e682d9697
#
_cell.length_a   1.000
_cell.length_b   1.000
_cell.length_c   1.000
_cell.angle_alpha   90.00
_cell.angle_beta   90.00
_cell.angle_gamma   90.00
#
_symmetry.space_group_name_H-M   'P 1'
#
loop_
_entity.id
_entity.type
_entity.pdbx_description
1 polymer ?
#
loop_
_entity_poly.entity_id
_entity_poly.type
_entity_poly.pdbx_seq_one_letter_code
_entity_poly.pdbx_strand_id
1 'polypeptide(L)'
;MRRMRGKSILAVMLSFSMLGGVLSAGGEIKNASAEMATETPEFGTQIITEDMLNTTPDKDYKVDMSMQGDAKDGDYNKYFLDDDVQTVKINIDENNLMYMFQNASDKPQVMTNQVTIGDETIGYAGLKTKGSYTLENMPYGNSRFSLTLNFGKYIKKKKYGATQNFHGLSKVSFNNFYFDKSMLKEFCAWKVLSKMGIPTPQVGLAKIYINDKYYGVYFMVENMDSSILEQYKKVDKSEIGDYLVKPEYYRMEYNTAMDQFINAEGDFDLSEHLKKNENGDYEASEALHNAIGGLWEYDNDTLQDVAKMIPTVLKWQKKLNQLYNGTDFSGKKIDVNSDEYVKLLDQVIDVDEVVRYYATHSFLVQTDDMFTGEKNFAVYVDKNGKSMMLPWDYDLSMGCFYPTTASATANFKITQMYDPERNDFGYNEEEGYSQYPLFYVIYQNKSLMNKFKKYMKDCSKIAALGGTLSTGETIEPGYINSCIEKIQDKLQAAATMPLTSGGRYINASQPADMKKALPSIKKIYAMRSVGVVSQVDGINATVCGSGCDLSAVGNGQPDRFISMRGKMAIVDEKTGIFAVNTYLGGFAASLTATKLTQDSEQYKTIQSNVQLDAGCNAVEMYSLSAVGSPIDKYTVYVPTASKYKNTNLVLYNYKKDGSTEKVSTKKDDNVYYGEVSELGTLVLATTSKVENKTNTNTTVKKDQAVKGKTYTVKGVKYKVTANGTKRTVTLVKPTSKNKKSITIGKTVTIKGQSFQITAIAANAFAKNKKLKKAVIGASVKTIGAKVFYQAKKLKSLVVKSKKLTKVGKNALKGIQKKAVIKVPSSKLKKYKKLFKNKGQKKTVKIKK
;
A
#
# COMPACT_ATOMS: atom_id res chain seq x y z
N MET A 1 26.80 28.16 6.04
CA MET A 1 25.88 27.78 4.94
C MET A 1 26.44 27.83 3.50
N ARG A 2 27.51 28.49 3.15
CA ARG A 2 28.01 28.56 1.76
C ARG A 2 29.11 27.56 1.37
N ARG A 3 29.48 26.59 2.23
CA ARG A 3 30.57 25.61 1.95
C ARG A 3 30.13 24.16 1.79
N MET A 4 28.84 23.82 1.93
CA MET A 4 28.34 22.44 1.79
C MET A 4 27.85 22.07 0.36
N ARG A 5 27.76 23.03 -0.58
CA ARG A 5 27.34 22.78 -1.98
C ARG A 5 28.34 21.99 -2.84
N GLY A 6 29.58 21.76 -2.36
CA GLY A 6 30.61 21.09 -3.15
C GLY A 6 30.65 19.56 -3.10
N LYS A 7 29.99 18.93 -2.11
CA LYS A 7 30.03 17.45 -1.99
C LYS A 7 28.81 16.75 -2.60
N SER A 8 27.68 17.42 -2.68
CA SER A 8 26.48 16.90 -3.36
C SER A 8 26.67 16.72 -4.88
N ILE A 9 27.54 17.52 -5.50
CA ILE A 9 27.83 17.44 -6.94
C ILE A 9 28.62 16.17 -7.27
N LEU A 10 29.45 15.66 -6.36
CA LEU A 10 30.27 14.47 -6.60
C LEU A 10 29.46 13.16 -6.53
N ALA A 11 28.48 13.07 -5.65
CA ALA A 11 27.58 11.91 -5.56
C ALA A 11 26.61 11.82 -6.75
N VAL A 12 26.15 12.96 -7.26
CA VAL A 12 25.36 13.03 -8.50
C VAL A 12 26.20 12.66 -9.72
N MET A 13 27.50 13.01 -9.78
CA MET A 13 28.37 12.60 -10.87
C MET A 13 28.71 11.10 -10.86
N LEU A 14 28.74 10.45 -9.71
CA LEU A 14 28.97 8.99 -9.63
C LEU A 14 27.73 8.19 -10.10
N SER A 15 26.52 8.66 -9.86
CA SER A 15 25.32 8.05 -10.44
C SER A 15 25.21 8.26 -11.96
N PHE A 16 25.79 9.32 -12.51
CA PHE A 16 25.84 9.57 -13.95
C PHE A 16 26.91 8.73 -14.68
N SER A 17 28.02 8.37 -14.02
CA SER A 17 29.05 7.52 -14.65
C SER A 17 28.56 6.09 -14.87
N MET A 18 27.58 5.59 -14.13
CA MET A 18 26.97 4.27 -14.35
C MET A 18 25.93 4.25 -15.49
N LEU A 19 25.24 5.36 -15.77
CA LEU A 19 24.40 5.49 -16.96
C LEU A 19 25.24 5.66 -18.25
N GLY A 20 26.44 6.24 -18.18
CA GLY A 20 27.31 6.46 -19.33
C GLY A 20 28.01 5.19 -19.85
N GLY A 21 28.14 4.15 -19.01
CA GLY A 21 28.82 2.89 -19.40
C GLY A 21 28.03 1.96 -20.31
N VAL A 22 26.74 2.19 -20.52
CA VAL A 22 25.87 1.34 -21.36
C VAL A 22 25.62 1.95 -22.76
N LEU A 23 26.02 3.19 -23.01
CA LEU A 23 25.76 3.91 -24.26
C LEU A 23 26.91 3.95 -25.26
N SER A 24 28.02 3.22 -25.02
CA SER A 24 29.15 3.16 -25.95
C SER A 24 29.06 2.04 -26.99
N ALA A 25 27.98 1.98 -27.73
CA ALA A 25 27.92 1.21 -28.97
C ALA A 25 27.12 1.97 -30.03
N GLY A 26 27.84 2.83 -30.76
CA GLY A 26 27.44 3.28 -32.10
C GLY A 26 26.53 4.52 -32.14
N GLY A 27 27.11 5.69 -32.25
CA GLY A 27 26.47 6.89 -32.72
C GLY A 27 27.07 8.13 -32.07
N GLU A 28 27.71 9.00 -32.87
CA GLU A 28 28.20 10.30 -32.43
C GLU A 28 27.06 11.13 -31.83
N ILE A 29 27.03 11.25 -30.51
CA ILE A 29 26.24 12.28 -29.83
C ILE A 29 27.15 13.51 -29.75
N LYS A 30 26.91 14.48 -30.64
CA LYS A 30 27.50 15.80 -30.55
C LYS A 30 27.18 16.39 -29.17
N ASN A 31 28.18 16.86 -28.48
CA ASN A 31 28.11 17.62 -27.23
C ASN A 31 27.12 18.79 -27.34
N ALA A 32 25.91 18.56 -26.84
CA ALA A 32 24.92 19.59 -26.59
C ALA A 32 24.86 20.03 -25.10
N SER A 33 25.88 19.65 -24.33
CA SER A 33 25.88 19.82 -22.86
C SER A 33 26.61 21.08 -22.35
N ALA A 34 27.03 21.99 -23.24
CA ALA A 34 27.83 23.16 -22.84
C ALA A 34 27.08 24.52 -22.88
N GLU A 35 25.83 24.56 -23.33
CA GLU A 35 25.06 25.83 -23.44
C GLU A 35 23.70 25.86 -22.72
N MET A 36 23.42 24.90 -21.82
CA MET A 36 22.13 24.85 -21.11
C MET A 36 22.16 25.34 -19.66
N ALA A 37 23.16 26.12 -19.29
CA ALA A 37 23.19 26.73 -17.97
C ALA A 37 22.99 28.23 -18.12
N THR A 38 21.75 28.72 -18.00
CA THR A 38 21.36 30.03 -17.43
C THR A 38 20.01 30.56 -17.88
N GLU A 39 19.17 29.86 -18.61
CA GLU A 39 17.85 30.39 -18.95
C GLU A 39 16.79 29.76 -18.04
N THR A 40 16.27 30.57 -17.10
CA THR A 40 15.03 30.30 -16.35
C THR A 40 13.88 30.08 -17.34
N PRO A 41 12.96 29.09 -17.08
CA PRO A 41 11.77 28.93 -17.93
C PRO A 41 11.02 30.24 -18.04
N GLU A 42 10.72 30.72 -19.27
CA GLU A 42 9.86 31.89 -19.47
C GLU A 42 8.43 31.55 -19.08
N PHE A 43 8.11 31.69 -17.81
CA PHE A 43 6.74 31.78 -17.35
C PHE A 43 6.33 33.23 -17.30
N GLY A 44 6.01 33.79 -18.49
CA GLY A 44 5.72 35.23 -18.68
C GLY A 44 6.97 36.09 -18.80
N THR A 45 6.79 37.29 -19.32
CA THR A 45 7.85 38.31 -19.52
C THR A 45 8.12 39.13 -18.26
N GLN A 46 7.24 39.05 -17.25
CA GLN A 46 7.35 39.77 -15.99
C GLN A 46 7.99 38.89 -14.92
N ILE A 47 9.04 39.38 -14.29
CA ILE A 47 9.62 38.75 -13.08
C ILE A 47 8.70 39.08 -11.91
N ILE A 48 8.20 38.03 -11.23
CA ILE A 48 7.37 38.18 -10.04
C ILE A 48 8.27 38.14 -8.80
N THR A 49 8.12 39.11 -7.91
CA THR A 49 8.87 39.21 -6.64
C THR A 49 7.97 38.88 -5.45
N GLU A 50 8.56 38.61 -4.28
CA GLU A 50 7.80 38.16 -3.06
C GLU A 50 6.78 39.24 -2.61
N ASP A 51 7.05 40.48 -2.80
CA ASP A 51 6.14 41.59 -2.43
C ASP A 51 4.90 41.70 -3.33
N MET A 52 4.92 41.05 -4.51
CA MET A 52 3.77 40.93 -5.40
C MET A 52 2.81 39.80 -5.05
N LEU A 53 3.15 38.96 -4.05
CA LEU A 53 2.41 37.76 -3.73
C LEU A 53 1.19 38.05 -2.84
N ASN A 54 0.09 37.40 -3.17
CA ASN A 54 -1.01 37.28 -2.24
C ASN A 54 -0.69 36.21 -1.18
N THR A 55 -0.37 36.63 0.05
CA THR A 55 0.08 35.75 1.14
C THR A 55 -0.88 35.73 2.34
N THR A 56 -1.93 36.56 2.31
CA THR A 56 -2.79 36.76 3.48
C THR A 56 -4.21 36.28 3.18
N PRO A 57 -4.66 35.23 3.84
CA PRO A 57 -6.05 34.80 3.77
C PRO A 57 -7.00 35.89 4.29
N ASP A 58 -8.24 35.85 3.81
CA ASP A 58 -9.30 36.74 4.31
C ASP A 58 -9.36 36.64 5.85
N LYS A 59 -9.36 37.84 6.50
CA LYS A 59 -9.41 37.93 7.98
C LYS A 59 -10.69 37.35 8.56
N ASP A 60 -11.78 37.34 7.78
CA ASP A 60 -13.09 36.84 8.18
C ASP A 60 -13.31 35.38 7.74
N TYR A 61 -12.28 34.73 7.15
CA TYR A 61 -12.36 33.32 6.76
C TYR A 61 -12.68 32.42 7.96
N LYS A 62 -13.67 31.58 7.77
CA LYS A 62 -14.09 30.59 8.78
C LYS A 62 -13.75 29.18 8.29
N VAL A 63 -12.99 28.47 9.10
CA VAL A 63 -12.69 27.05 8.81
C VAL A 63 -13.99 26.26 8.83
N ASP A 64 -14.29 25.56 7.76
CA ASP A 64 -15.42 24.64 7.74
C ASP A 64 -15.11 23.40 8.57
N MET A 65 -15.70 23.36 9.75
CA MET A 65 -15.51 22.26 10.70
C MET A 65 -16.11 20.93 10.23
N SER A 66 -16.93 20.91 9.19
CA SER A 66 -17.45 19.66 8.61
C SER A 66 -16.40 18.94 7.76
N MET A 67 -15.43 19.66 7.23
CA MET A 67 -14.29 19.14 6.48
C MET A 67 -13.06 18.86 7.33
N GLN A 68 -13.09 19.22 8.63
CA GLN A 68 -11.98 18.87 9.53
C GLN A 68 -12.15 17.45 10.09
N GLY A 69 -11.05 16.72 10.23
CA GLY A 69 -11.05 15.35 10.76
C GLY A 69 -9.74 14.99 11.45
N ASP A 70 -9.69 13.77 11.97
CA ASP A 70 -8.50 13.14 12.52
C ASP A 70 -8.00 12.08 11.51
N ALA A 71 -6.72 12.07 11.20
CA ALA A 71 -6.12 11.14 10.24
C ALA A 71 -6.44 9.66 10.56
N LYS A 72 -6.43 9.30 11.86
CA LYS A 72 -6.77 7.93 12.34
C LYS A 72 -8.15 7.43 11.93
N ASP A 73 -9.12 8.32 11.66
CA ASP A 73 -10.48 7.95 11.26
C ASP A 73 -10.55 7.59 9.75
N GLY A 74 -9.61 8.07 8.96
CA GLY A 74 -9.49 7.76 7.53
C GLY A 74 -10.64 8.30 6.69
N ASP A 75 -11.28 9.40 7.11
CA ASP A 75 -12.45 9.95 6.40
C ASP A 75 -12.07 10.53 5.03
N TYR A 76 -10.79 10.89 4.81
CA TYR A 76 -10.27 11.34 3.52
C TYR A 76 -9.96 10.21 2.52
N ASN A 77 -9.94 8.93 2.94
CA ASN A 77 -9.61 7.80 2.05
C ASN A 77 -10.55 7.69 0.86
N LYS A 78 -11.79 8.18 0.98
CA LYS A 78 -12.79 8.17 -0.09
C LYS A 78 -12.42 9.04 -1.32
N TYR A 79 -11.43 9.94 -1.18
CA TYR A 79 -10.96 10.79 -2.29
C TYR A 79 -9.81 10.18 -3.08
N PHE A 80 -9.20 9.11 -2.57
CA PHE A 80 -8.20 8.29 -3.26
C PHE A 80 -8.91 7.11 -3.93
N LEU A 81 -9.36 7.31 -5.17
CA LEU A 81 -10.22 6.36 -5.87
C LEU A 81 -9.40 5.18 -6.43
N ASP A 82 -9.92 3.96 -6.27
CA ASP A 82 -9.30 2.72 -6.76
C ASP A 82 -9.68 2.38 -8.22
N ASP A 83 -10.78 2.93 -8.69
CA ASP A 83 -11.40 2.58 -9.97
C ASP A 83 -11.85 3.81 -10.77
N ASP A 84 -11.41 5.01 -10.37
CA ASP A 84 -11.66 6.25 -11.10
C ASP A 84 -10.50 7.25 -10.94
N VAL A 85 -10.47 8.27 -11.80
CA VAL A 85 -9.50 9.36 -11.78
C VAL A 85 -10.14 10.57 -11.10
N GLN A 86 -9.66 10.93 -9.91
CA GLN A 86 -10.17 12.04 -9.11
C GLN A 86 -10.02 13.35 -9.87
N THR A 87 -10.90 14.30 -9.64
CA THR A 87 -10.76 15.66 -10.17
C THR A 87 -10.30 16.61 -9.07
N VAL A 88 -9.18 17.30 -9.29
CA VAL A 88 -8.65 18.33 -8.39
C VAL A 88 -8.57 19.64 -9.14
N LYS A 89 -9.23 20.68 -8.61
CA LYS A 89 -9.19 22.04 -9.15
C LYS A 89 -8.53 22.96 -8.15
N ILE A 90 -7.57 23.75 -8.61
CA ILE A 90 -6.82 24.71 -7.82
C ILE A 90 -7.08 26.09 -8.41
N ASN A 91 -7.70 26.98 -7.64
CA ASN A 91 -7.80 28.39 -7.96
C ASN A 91 -6.72 29.14 -7.20
N ILE A 92 -5.88 29.89 -7.89
CA ILE A 92 -4.72 30.56 -7.34
C ILE A 92 -4.51 31.92 -8.03
N ASP A 93 -4.01 32.88 -7.30
CA ASP A 93 -3.56 34.14 -7.85
C ASP A 93 -2.49 33.95 -8.92
N GLU A 94 -2.55 34.68 -10.03
CA GLU A 94 -1.63 34.49 -11.16
C GLU A 94 -0.19 34.81 -10.76
N ASN A 95 0.06 35.85 -9.94
CA ASN A 95 1.40 36.17 -9.45
C ASN A 95 1.94 35.04 -8.56
N ASN A 96 1.12 34.49 -7.68
CA ASN A 96 1.52 33.35 -6.85
C ASN A 96 1.92 32.13 -7.71
N LEU A 97 1.12 31.82 -8.73
CA LEU A 97 1.39 30.72 -9.64
C LEU A 97 2.69 30.93 -10.43
N MET A 98 2.85 32.14 -11.02
CA MET A 98 4.03 32.48 -11.81
C MET A 98 5.30 32.52 -10.95
N TYR A 99 5.24 33.11 -9.75
CA TYR A 99 6.35 33.08 -8.80
C TYR A 99 6.81 31.67 -8.48
N MET A 100 5.86 30.76 -8.18
CA MET A 100 6.18 29.37 -7.91
C MET A 100 6.87 28.68 -9.10
N PHE A 101 6.42 28.95 -10.33
CA PHE A 101 7.02 28.36 -11.52
C PHE A 101 8.39 28.98 -11.86
N GLN A 102 8.55 30.27 -11.72
CA GLN A 102 9.84 30.96 -11.93
C GLN A 102 10.91 30.55 -10.93
N ASN A 103 10.51 30.20 -9.71
CA ASN A 103 11.40 29.77 -8.64
C ASN A 103 11.19 28.26 -8.29
N ALA A 104 10.85 27.45 -9.27
CA ALA A 104 10.43 26.06 -9.04
C ALA A 104 11.46 25.24 -8.26
N SER A 105 12.76 25.42 -8.47
CA SER A 105 13.86 24.71 -7.80
C SER A 105 13.99 25.05 -6.31
N ASP A 106 13.60 26.26 -5.92
CA ASP A 106 13.60 26.70 -4.53
C ASP A 106 12.35 26.24 -3.78
N LYS A 107 11.37 25.72 -4.52
CA LYS A 107 10.11 25.16 -4.01
C LYS A 107 9.36 26.12 -3.08
N PRO A 108 9.17 27.40 -3.46
CA PRO A 108 8.44 28.34 -2.63
C PRO A 108 7.02 27.86 -2.41
N GLN A 109 6.51 28.00 -1.19
CA GLN A 109 5.15 27.65 -0.88
C GLN A 109 4.24 28.87 -1.02
N VAL A 110 3.41 28.90 -2.06
CA VAL A 110 2.48 29.98 -2.36
C VAL A 110 1.05 29.66 -1.91
N MET A 111 0.24 30.69 -1.69
CA MET A 111 -1.15 30.55 -1.24
C MET A 111 -2.09 30.34 -2.42
N THR A 112 -2.98 29.33 -2.32
CA THR A 112 -4.12 29.18 -3.22
C THR A 112 -5.32 29.98 -2.70
N ASN A 113 -6.25 30.37 -3.57
CA ASN A 113 -7.54 30.93 -3.15
C ASN A 113 -8.47 29.80 -2.71
N GLN A 114 -8.57 28.75 -3.52
CA GLN A 114 -9.43 27.59 -3.27
C GLN A 114 -8.84 26.31 -3.86
N VAL A 115 -9.11 25.18 -3.22
CA VAL A 115 -8.83 23.83 -3.73
C VAL A 115 -10.10 23.02 -3.64
N THR A 116 -10.52 22.44 -4.78
CA THR A 116 -11.66 21.50 -4.84
C THR A 116 -11.12 20.10 -5.13
N ILE A 117 -11.50 19.13 -4.31
CA ILE A 117 -11.20 17.71 -4.52
C ILE A 117 -12.55 16.97 -4.62
N GLY A 118 -12.84 16.42 -5.79
CA GLY A 118 -14.18 15.90 -6.06
C GLY A 118 -15.23 17.01 -6.10
N ASP A 119 -16.13 16.98 -5.14
CA ASP A 119 -17.23 17.96 -4.97
C ASP A 119 -17.06 18.86 -3.72
N GLU A 120 -15.95 18.74 -2.98
CA GLU A 120 -15.71 19.51 -1.76
C GLU A 120 -14.59 20.54 -1.96
N THR A 121 -14.80 21.76 -1.45
CA THR A 121 -13.90 22.90 -1.65
C THR A 121 -13.39 23.45 -0.33
N ILE A 122 -12.07 23.70 -0.26
CA ILE A 122 -11.38 24.28 0.90
C ILE A 122 -10.56 25.52 0.46
N GLY A 123 -10.47 26.54 1.30
CA GLY A 123 -9.75 27.78 0.98
C GLY A 123 -8.29 27.78 1.46
N TYR A 124 -7.48 28.62 0.86
CA TYR A 124 -6.17 29.07 1.35
C TYR A 124 -5.17 27.94 1.70
N ALA A 125 -5.09 26.92 0.90
CA ALA A 125 -4.03 25.91 1.01
C ALA A 125 -2.68 26.48 0.52
N GLY A 126 -1.59 25.87 0.99
CA GLY A 126 -0.27 26.12 0.41
C GLY A 126 -0.01 25.19 -0.78
N LEU A 127 0.49 25.74 -1.89
CA LEU A 127 0.91 24.98 -3.07
C LEU A 127 2.40 25.19 -3.28
N LYS A 128 3.13 24.10 -3.63
CA LYS A 128 4.56 24.17 -4.03
C LYS A 128 4.89 23.12 -5.07
N THR A 129 5.97 23.34 -5.80
CA THR A 129 6.60 22.31 -6.63
C THR A 129 7.25 21.22 -5.76
N LYS A 130 7.44 20.02 -6.33
CA LYS A 130 8.01 18.84 -5.65
C LYS A 130 9.00 18.15 -6.57
N GLY A 131 9.93 17.42 -5.95
CA GLY A 131 10.95 16.60 -6.59
C GLY A 131 12.34 17.17 -6.43
N SER A 132 13.35 16.41 -6.83
CA SER A 132 14.73 16.85 -6.99
C SER A 132 15.17 16.67 -8.44
N TYR A 133 15.50 15.45 -8.84
CA TYR A 133 15.91 15.12 -10.19
C TYR A 133 14.87 15.53 -11.27
N THR A 134 13.60 15.19 -11.02
CA THR A 134 12.51 15.51 -11.96
C THR A 134 12.27 17.03 -12.11
N LEU A 135 12.57 17.80 -11.08
CA LEU A 135 12.44 19.25 -11.08
C LEU A 135 13.60 19.90 -11.83
N GLU A 136 14.83 19.47 -11.54
CA GLU A 136 16.06 19.96 -12.19
C GLU A 136 16.11 19.63 -13.69
N ASN A 137 15.48 18.51 -14.10
CA ASN A 137 15.42 18.06 -15.50
C ASN A 137 14.10 18.42 -16.21
N MET A 138 13.33 19.39 -15.68
CA MET A 138 12.12 19.86 -16.33
C MET A 138 12.48 20.63 -17.60
N PRO A 139 11.93 20.26 -18.77
CA PRO A 139 12.20 20.98 -20.00
C PRO A 139 11.75 22.45 -19.91
N TYR A 140 12.54 23.33 -20.49
CA TYR A 140 12.25 24.77 -20.58
C TYR A 140 10.81 25.04 -21.03
N GLY A 141 10.13 25.96 -20.36
CA GLY A 141 8.75 26.37 -20.65
C GLY A 141 7.68 25.33 -20.36
N ASN A 142 8.01 24.23 -19.65
CA ASN A 142 7.02 23.23 -19.27
C ASN A 142 6.51 23.47 -17.83
N SER A 143 5.22 23.73 -17.69
CA SER A 143 4.55 24.02 -16.41
C SER A 143 4.05 22.78 -15.68
N ARG A 144 4.28 21.56 -16.22
CA ARG A 144 3.74 20.34 -15.66
C ARG A 144 4.64 19.71 -14.57
N PHE A 145 4.91 20.48 -13.53
CA PHE A 145 5.66 20.06 -12.35
C PHE A 145 4.90 19.04 -11.49
N SER A 146 5.61 18.22 -10.74
CA SER A 146 5.04 17.55 -9.56
C SER A 146 4.74 18.60 -8.49
N LEU A 147 3.63 18.43 -7.76
CA LEU A 147 3.09 19.44 -6.85
C LEU A 147 2.82 18.86 -5.46
N THR A 148 2.81 19.72 -4.45
CA THR A 148 2.33 19.38 -3.09
C THR A 148 1.36 20.45 -2.60
N LEU A 149 0.20 20.01 -2.11
CA LEU A 149 -0.75 20.83 -1.36
C LEU A 149 -0.56 20.62 0.15
N ASN A 150 -0.58 21.71 0.91
CA ASN A 150 -0.56 21.73 2.37
C ASN A 150 -1.78 22.52 2.87
N PHE A 151 -2.78 21.82 3.36
CA PHE A 151 -4.07 22.41 3.74
C PHE A 151 -3.95 23.35 4.94
N GLY A 152 -3.00 23.08 5.86
CA GLY A 152 -2.82 23.86 7.09
C GLY A 152 -1.72 24.92 7.01
N LYS A 153 -1.15 25.27 5.83
CA LYS A 153 -0.03 26.22 5.74
C LYS A 153 -0.43 27.63 6.15
N TYR A 154 -1.50 28.16 5.61
CA TYR A 154 -1.93 29.54 5.82
C TYR A 154 -3.02 29.66 6.90
N ILE A 155 -3.82 28.63 7.11
CA ILE A 155 -4.90 28.61 8.10
C ILE A 155 -4.45 27.91 9.37
N LYS A 156 -4.09 28.68 10.39
CA LYS A 156 -3.54 28.19 11.67
C LYS A 156 -4.49 28.43 12.83
N LYS A 157 -4.51 27.49 13.81
CA LYS A 157 -5.35 27.52 15.00
C LYS A 157 -5.30 28.86 15.76
N LYS A 158 -4.11 29.47 15.87
CA LYS A 158 -3.91 30.74 16.61
C LYS A 158 -4.74 31.89 16.01
N LYS A 159 -4.93 31.92 14.69
CA LYS A 159 -5.63 33.03 13.98
C LYS A 159 -7.06 32.65 13.58
N TYR A 160 -7.31 31.40 13.20
CA TYR A 160 -8.58 30.93 12.61
C TYR A 160 -9.33 29.89 13.45
N GLY A 161 -8.91 29.66 14.72
CA GLY A 161 -9.56 28.72 15.63
C GLY A 161 -9.20 27.25 15.45
N ALA A 162 -8.79 26.85 14.24
CA ALA A 162 -8.28 25.52 13.92
C ALA A 162 -7.12 25.61 12.93
N THR A 163 -6.18 24.65 12.97
CA THR A 163 -5.27 24.39 11.84
C THR A 163 -6.02 23.55 10.85
N GLN A 164 -6.16 24.04 9.63
CA GLN A 164 -6.99 23.43 8.61
C GLN A 164 -6.39 22.10 8.11
N ASN A 165 -7.24 21.12 7.90
CA ASN A 165 -6.94 19.90 7.18
C ASN A 165 -8.13 19.48 6.31
N PHE A 166 -7.95 18.56 5.39
CA PHE A 166 -8.99 18.02 4.53
C PHE A 166 -9.43 16.64 5.04
N HIS A 167 -10.47 16.60 5.89
CA HIS A 167 -10.97 15.38 6.54
C HIS A 167 -9.90 14.57 7.31
N GLY A 168 -8.90 15.24 7.85
CA GLY A 168 -7.76 14.64 8.54
C GLY A 168 -6.48 14.58 7.69
N LEU A 169 -6.56 14.79 6.38
CA LEU A 169 -5.41 14.86 5.49
C LEU A 169 -4.72 16.23 5.64
N SER A 170 -3.45 16.23 6.01
CA SER A 170 -2.66 17.45 6.19
C SER A 170 -2.04 17.94 4.88
N LYS A 171 -1.50 17.00 4.09
CA LYS A 171 -0.79 17.27 2.83
C LYS A 171 -1.08 16.16 1.81
N VAL A 172 -1.11 16.53 0.53
CA VAL A 172 -1.20 15.59 -0.59
C VAL A 172 -0.25 16.01 -1.71
N SER A 173 0.42 15.04 -2.30
CA SER A 173 1.33 15.24 -3.43
C SER A 173 0.75 14.69 -4.73
N PHE A 174 1.18 15.28 -5.84
CA PHE A 174 0.81 14.93 -7.21
C PHE A 174 2.08 14.74 -8.03
N ASN A 175 2.45 13.48 -8.32
CA ASN A 175 3.63 13.15 -9.11
C ASN A 175 3.26 13.12 -10.60
N ASN A 176 4.10 13.70 -11.46
CA ASN A 176 3.83 13.92 -12.89
C ASN A 176 4.16 12.75 -13.82
N PHE A 177 4.44 11.56 -13.26
CA PHE A 177 4.81 10.33 -13.99
C PHE A 177 6.11 10.41 -14.80
N TYR A 178 7.10 11.17 -14.36
CA TYR A 178 8.34 11.38 -15.11
C TYR A 178 9.01 10.08 -15.58
N PHE A 179 9.01 9.03 -14.76
CA PHE A 179 9.62 7.72 -15.02
C PHE A 179 8.62 6.59 -15.31
N ASP A 180 7.33 6.87 -15.47
CA ASP A 180 6.30 5.84 -15.62
C ASP A 180 5.45 6.03 -16.87
N LYS A 181 5.83 5.35 -17.96
CA LYS A 181 5.07 5.33 -19.23
C LYS A 181 3.69 4.69 -19.08
N SER A 182 3.54 3.77 -18.13
CA SER A 182 2.26 3.11 -17.88
C SER A 182 1.29 3.98 -17.09
N MET A 183 1.79 4.99 -16.35
CA MET A 183 1.06 5.77 -15.35
C MET A 183 0.41 4.91 -14.24
N LEU A 184 0.80 3.64 -14.12
CA LEU A 184 0.21 2.64 -13.22
C LEU A 184 1.24 1.84 -12.42
N LYS A 185 2.54 1.97 -12.69
CA LYS A 185 3.58 1.18 -12.03
C LYS A 185 3.62 1.45 -10.53
N GLU A 186 3.69 2.72 -10.14
CA GLU A 186 3.67 3.12 -8.72
C GLU A 186 2.33 2.75 -8.07
N PHE A 187 1.20 2.97 -8.75
CA PHE A 187 -0.13 2.55 -8.28
C PHE A 187 -0.19 1.05 -7.95
N CYS A 188 0.33 0.19 -8.82
CA CYS A 188 0.37 -1.26 -8.61
C CYS A 188 1.29 -1.65 -7.43
N ALA A 189 2.44 -1.01 -7.29
CA ALA A 189 3.35 -1.25 -6.17
C ALA A 189 2.67 -0.96 -4.82
N TRP A 190 1.95 0.16 -4.71
CA TRP A 190 1.20 0.52 -3.51
C TRP A 190 0.05 -0.45 -3.22
N LYS A 191 -0.59 -1.04 -4.24
CA LYS A 191 -1.58 -2.11 -4.02
C LYS A 191 -0.96 -3.35 -3.37
N VAL A 192 0.26 -3.73 -3.75
CA VAL A 192 0.98 -4.85 -3.12
C VAL A 192 1.34 -4.50 -1.67
N LEU A 193 1.97 -3.34 -1.43
CA LEU A 193 2.38 -2.87 -0.09
C LEU A 193 1.19 -2.81 0.88
N SER A 194 0.10 -2.19 0.46
CA SER A 194 -1.12 -2.06 1.27
C SER A 194 -1.74 -3.42 1.60
N LYS A 195 -1.80 -4.36 0.65
CA LYS A 195 -2.31 -5.72 0.89
C LYS A 195 -1.42 -6.53 1.79
N MET A 196 -0.12 -6.27 1.81
CA MET A 196 0.80 -6.85 2.78
C MET A 196 0.62 -6.29 4.19
N GLY A 197 -0.20 -5.26 4.38
CA GLY A 197 -0.46 -4.65 5.69
C GLY A 197 0.71 -3.84 6.24
N ILE A 198 1.49 -3.24 5.35
CA ILE A 198 2.55 -2.28 5.67
C ILE A 198 1.91 -0.90 5.87
N PRO A 199 2.43 -0.03 6.76
CA PRO A 199 1.99 1.36 6.81
C PRO A 199 2.22 2.05 5.47
N THR A 200 1.16 2.40 4.77
CA THR A 200 1.22 2.99 3.43
C THR A 200 0.41 4.27 3.36
N PRO A 201 0.85 5.26 2.56
CA PRO A 201 0.02 6.40 2.20
C PRO A 201 -1.23 5.95 1.42
N GLN A 202 -2.26 6.76 1.44
CA GLN A 202 -3.37 6.63 0.50
C GLN A 202 -2.90 7.07 -0.88
N VAL A 203 -3.31 6.34 -1.91
CA VAL A 203 -2.90 6.60 -3.30
C VAL A 203 -4.09 6.52 -4.26
N GLY A 204 -4.02 7.32 -5.32
CA GLY A 204 -5.00 7.34 -6.40
C GLY A 204 -4.44 8.06 -7.63
N LEU A 205 -5.31 8.34 -8.58
CA LEU A 205 -4.99 9.10 -9.80
C LEU A 205 -5.83 10.38 -9.83
N ALA A 206 -5.26 11.48 -10.30
CA ALA A 206 -5.98 12.75 -10.34
C ALA A 206 -5.80 13.51 -11.66
N LYS A 207 -6.88 14.12 -12.12
CA LYS A 207 -6.89 15.19 -13.15
C LYS A 207 -6.70 16.53 -12.47
N ILE A 208 -5.65 17.26 -12.82
CA ILE A 208 -5.34 18.56 -12.23
C ILE A 208 -5.78 19.69 -13.15
N TYR A 209 -6.54 20.61 -12.58
CA TYR A 209 -6.88 21.89 -13.18
C TYR A 209 -6.34 23.01 -12.28
N ILE A 210 -5.64 23.98 -12.86
CA ILE A 210 -5.20 25.20 -12.18
C ILE A 210 -5.76 26.39 -12.96
N ASN A 211 -6.54 27.25 -12.30
CA ASN A 211 -7.26 28.36 -12.93
C ASN A 211 -8.02 27.90 -14.20
N ASP A 212 -8.78 26.79 -14.07
CA ASP A 212 -9.56 26.11 -15.11
C ASP A 212 -8.74 25.57 -16.31
N LYS A 213 -7.42 25.73 -16.33
CA LYS A 213 -6.53 25.14 -17.34
C LYS A 213 -6.19 23.71 -16.94
N TYR A 214 -6.34 22.76 -17.87
CA TYR A 214 -6.03 21.35 -17.64
C TYR A 214 -4.53 21.08 -17.73
N TYR A 215 -3.94 20.55 -16.65
CA TYR A 215 -2.53 20.20 -16.52
C TYR A 215 -2.24 18.73 -16.77
N GLY A 216 -3.26 17.90 -16.95
CA GLY A 216 -3.13 16.48 -17.23
C GLY A 216 -3.42 15.60 -16.02
N VAL A 217 -3.03 14.33 -16.14
CA VAL A 217 -3.15 13.35 -15.06
C VAL A 217 -1.88 13.26 -14.22
N TYR A 218 -2.06 12.97 -12.93
CA TYR A 218 -1.01 12.85 -11.93
C TYR A 218 -1.26 11.65 -11.04
N PHE A 219 -0.19 11.10 -10.48
CA PHE A 219 -0.29 10.17 -9.37
C PHE A 219 -0.53 10.97 -8.08
N MET A 220 -1.65 10.72 -7.43
CA MET A 220 -2.05 11.37 -6.18
C MET A 220 -1.63 10.51 -5.00
N VAL A 221 -0.84 11.06 -4.08
CA VAL A 221 -0.31 10.32 -2.93
C VAL A 221 -0.35 11.18 -1.67
N GLU A 222 -0.85 10.62 -0.56
CA GLU A 222 -0.74 11.20 0.78
C GLU A 222 0.74 11.42 1.13
N ASN A 223 1.09 12.57 1.70
CA ASN A 223 2.47 12.83 2.10
C ASN A 223 2.88 11.92 3.26
N MET A 224 4.18 11.54 3.26
CA MET A 224 4.77 10.82 4.38
C MET A 224 4.88 11.75 5.59
N ASP A 225 3.93 11.63 6.50
CA ASP A 225 3.94 12.29 7.80
C ASP A 225 3.27 11.39 8.87
N SER A 226 3.01 11.92 10.07
CA SER A 226 2.39 11.16 11.14
C SER A 226 1.01 10.59 10.78
N SER A 227 0.31 11.16 9.80
CA SER A 227 -1.05 10.73 9.41
C SER A 227 -1.11 9.27 8.99
N ILE A 228 -0.09 8.77 8.28
CA ILE A 228 0.03 7.37 7.87
C ILE A 228 0.04 6.45 9.10
N LEU A 229 0.83 6.80 10.13
CA LEU A 229 0.94 6.04 11.37
C LEU A 229 -0.31 6.17 12.25
N GLU A 230 -0.90 7.37 12.33
CA GLU A 230 -2.18 7.60 13.02
C GLU A 230 -3.26 6.69 12.44
N GLN A 231 -3.34 6.61 11.12
CA GLN A 231 -4.30 5.76 10.44
C GLN A 231 -3.97 4.27 10.59
N TYR A 232 -2.70 3.89 10.46
CA TYR A 232 -2.25 2.50 10.60
C TYR A 232 -2.47 1.97 12.03
N LYS A 233 -2.01 2.72 13.04
CA LYS A 233 -2.12 2.35 14.46
C LYS A 233 -3.51 2.63 15.05
N LYS A 234 -4.35 3.46 14.39
CA LYS A 234 -5.65 3.92 14.88
C LYS A 234 -5.57 4.68 16.21
N VAL A 235 -4.59 5.55 16.31
CA VAL A 235 -4.31 6.38 17.50
C VAL A 235 -4.28 7.86 17.16
N ASP A 236 -4.31 8.73 18.16
CA ASP A 236 -4.15 10.17 17.99
C ASP A 236 -2.67 10.53 17.72
N LYS A 237 -2.42 11.63 17.02
CA LYS A 237 -1.07 12.13 16.72
C LYS A 237 -0.19 12.20 17.99
N SER A 238 -0.75 12.66 19.12
CA SER A 238 -0.05 12.75 20.41
C SER A 238 0.41 11.40 20.97
N GLU A 239 -0.16 10.28 20.50
CA GLU A 239 0.24 8.93 20.91
C GLU A 239 1.37 8.36 20.03
N ILE A 240 1.56 8.92 18.82
CA ILE A 240 2.61 8.49 17.91
C ILE A 240 3.95 9.09 18.33
N GLY A 241 3.99 10.37 18.70
CA GLY A 241 5.23 11.11 18.92
C GLY A 241 5.88 11.55 17.60
N ASP A 242 6.96 12.30 17.71
CA ASP A 242 7.58 12.99 16.58
C ASP A 242 8.91 12.34 16.12
N TYR A 243 9.01 10.99 16.19
CA TYR A 243 10.27 10.27 15.92
C TYR A 243 10.32 9.67 14.50
N LEU A 244 9.83 10.40 13.49
CA LEU A 244 10.00 10.00 12.10
C LEU A 244 11.39 10.41 11.62
N VAL A 245 12.18 9.41 11.27
CA VAL A 245 13.55 9.57 10.79
C VAL A 245 13.59 9.22 9.32
N LYS A 246 13.94 10.19 8.48
CA LYS A 246 14.27 9.97 7.07
C LYS A 246 15.79 9.91 6.95
N PRO A 247 16.37 8.73 6.74
CA PRO A 247 17.79 8.66 6.45
C PRO A 247 17.96 9.10 4.99
N GLU A 248 18.43 10.33 4.79
CA GLU A 248 19.04 10.73 3.54
C GLU A 248 20.56 10.55 3.69
N TYR A 249 21.13 9.61 2.94
CA TYR A 249 22.58 9.37 2.87
C TYR A 249 23.24 8.78 4.13
N TYR A 250 22.52 8.03 4.99
CA TYR A 250 23.12 7.52 6.22
C TYR A 250 23.01 6.02 6.45
N ARG A 251 24.18 5.55 6.85
CA ARG A 251 24.41 4.25 7.47
C ARG A 251 23.64 4.19 8.79
N MET A 252 22.76 3.21 8.95
CA MET A 252 22.08 2.96 10.23
C MET A 252 23.04 2.36 11.29
N GLU A 253 24.34 2.49 11.06
CA GLU A 253 25.37 1.97 11.92
C GLU A 253 25.55 2.85 13.16
N TYR A 254 25.72 2.21 14.30
CA TYR A 254 26.04 2.93 15.53
C TYR A 254 27.51 3.28 15.59
N ASN A 255 27.82 4.56 15.69
CA ASN A 255 29.19 5.01 15.92
C ASN A 255 29.53 4.91 17.41
N THR A 256 30.49 4.06 17.77
CA THR A 256 30.92 3.86 19.16
C THR A 256 31.53 5.13 19.79
N ALA A 257 31.94 6.12 19.01
CA ALA A 257 32.33 7.44 19.53
C ALA A 257 31.17 8.13 20.29
N MET A 258 29.93 7.71 20.06
CA MET A 258 28.76 8.19 20.81
C MET A 258 28.72 7.70 22.27
N ASP A 259 29.48 6.64 22.62
CA ASP A 259 29.51 6.11 24.00
C ASP A 259 30.05 7.14 25.03
N GLN A 260 30.83 8.11 24.60
CA GLN A 260 31.34 9.18 25.46
C GLN A 260 30.23 10.10 26.03
N PHE A 261 29.03 10.07 25.43
CA PHE A 261 27.89 10.88 25.87
C PHE A 261 26.90 10.08 26.74
N ILE A 262 27.28 8.88 27.20
CA ILE A 262 26.45 8.06 28.07
C ILE A 262 26.76 8.41 29.52
N ASN A 263 25.74 8.79 30.30
CA ASN A 263 25.85 9.08 31.72
C ASN A 263 25.99 7.81 32.57
N ALA A 264 26.16 7.99 33.89
CA ALA A 264 26.32 6.89 34.82
C ALA A 264 25.09 5.94 34.90
N GLU A 265 23.89 6.42 34.55
CA GLU A 265 22.65 5.67 34.50
C GLU A 265 22.50 4.87 33.19
N GLY A 266 23.44 5.05 32.22
CA GLY A 266 23.42 4.37 30.93
C GLY A 266 22.54 5.00 29.87
N ASP A 267 22.11 6.24 30.09
CA ASP A 267 21.32 7.02 29.13
C ASP A 267 22.20 8.07 28.43
N PHE A 268 21.86 8.39 27.16
CA PHE A 268 22.54 9.47 26.43
C PHE A 268 22.16 10.82 27.01
N ASP A 269 23.14 11.54 27.51
CA ASP A 269 22.99 12.92 27.98
C ASP A 269 23.73 13.87 27.02
N LEU A 270 22.98 14.63 26.28
CA LEU A 270 23.49 15.60 25.30
C LEU A 270 23.33 17.05 25.80
N SER A 271 22.93 17.26 27.05
CA SER A 271 22.64 18.60 27.60
C SER A 271 23.80 19.57 27.52
N GLU A 272 25.04 19.07 27.68
CA GLU A 272 26.28 19.88 27.57
C GLU A 272 26.74 20.06 26.11
N HIS A 273 26.23 19.25 25.19
CA HIS A 273 26.67 19.17 23.79
C HIS A 273 25.66 19.72 22.78
N LEU A 274 24.41 19.93 23.20
CA LEU A 274 23.32 20.55 22.43
C LEU A 274 22.85 21.78 23.20
N LYS A 275 23.38 22.95 22.86
CA LYS A 275 23.05 24.21 23.53
C LYS A 275 22.32 25.14 22.57
N LYS A 276 21.43 25.97 23.10
CA LYS A 276 20.76 27.01 22.30
C LYS A 276 21.72 28.18 22.13
N ASN A 277 21.82 28.65 20.87
CA ASN A 277 22.50 29.90 20.55
C ASN A 277 21.64 31.13 20.96
N GLU A 278 22.18 32.32 20.72
CA GLU A 278 21.48 33.59 21.02
C GLU A 278 20.14 33.76 20.29
N ASN A 279 19.97 33.08 19.15
CA ASN A 279 18.73 33.09 18.35
C ASN A 279 17.71 32.04 18.82
N GLY A 280 18.05 31.22 19.81
CA GLY A 280 17.20 30.13 20.32
C GLY A 280 17.28 28.83 19.51
N ASP A 281 18.17 28.74 18.52
CA ASP A 281 18.41 27.53 17.74
C ASP A 281 19.42 26.62 18.44
N TYR A 282 19.25 25.28 18.33
CA TYR A 282 20.21 24.34 18.90
C TYR A 282 21.45 24.22 18.02
N GLU A 283 22.61 24.28 18.65
CA GLU A 283 23.92 24.02 18.07
C GLU A 283 24.60 22.83 18.76
N ALA A 284 25.10 21.90 17.93
CA ALA A 284 25.90 20.79 18.44
C ALA A 284 27.35 21.22 18.70
N SER A 285 27.93 20.72 19.81
CA SER A 285 29.34 20.83 20.03
C SER A 285 30.15 20.13 18.93
N GLU A 286 31.40 20.54 18.71
CA GLU A 286 32.30 19.89 17.75
C GLU A 286 32.44 18.38 18.05
N ALA A 287 32.54 17.99 19.32
CA ALA A 287 32.60 16.59 19.73
C ALA A 287 31.37 15.80 19.32
N LEU A 288 30.17 16.36 19.51
CA LEU A 288 28.92 15.73 19.10
C LEU A 288 28.80 15.69 17.56
N HIS A 289 29.15 16.78 16.89
CA HIS A 289 29.14 16.86 15.42
C HIS A 289 30.07 15.81 14.80
N ASN A 290 31.27 15.65 15.34
CA ASN A 290 32.24 14.66 14.85
C ASN A 290 31.81 13.21 15.15
N ALA A 291 31.17 12.96 16.30
CA ALA A 291 30.71 11.63 16.70
C ALA A 291 29.48 11.19 15.93
N ILE A 292 28.58 12.11 15.60
CA ILE A 292 27.37 11.81 14.83
C ILE A 292 27.68 11.62 13.33
N GLY A 293 28.76 12.22 12.82
CA GLY A 293 29.29 11.98 11.47
C GLY A 293 28.29 12.17 10.34
N GLY A 294 27.84 13.37 10.07
CA GLY A 294 26.90 13.68 9.00
C GLY A 294 25.48 13.14 9.29
N LEU A 295 24.62 13.95 9.77
CA LEU A 295 23.36 13.62 10.42
C LEU A 295 22.22 13.30 9.49
N TRP A 296 21.34 12.50 10.03
CA TRP A 296 19.96 12.25 9.69
C TRP A 296 19.21 13.52 9.29
N GLU A 297 18.60 13.60 8.12
CA GLU A 297 17.53 14.55 7.89
C GLU A 297 16.32 14.13 8.73
N TYR A 298 16.01 14.95 9.70
CA TYR A 298 14.77 14.83 10.46
C TYR A 298 13.69 15.62 9.74
N ASP A 299 12.55 15.00 9.49
CA ASP A 299 11.40 15.68 8.81
C ASP A 299 10.72 16.72 9.72
N ASN A 300 11.43 17.21 10.74
CA ASN A 300 10.93 18.20 11.66
C ASN A 300 11.57 19.56 11.35
N ASP A 301 10.71 20.54 11.07
CA ASP A 301 11.09 21.91 10.74
C ASP A 301 11.84 22.64 11.87
N THR A 302 12.11 21.98 13.01
CA THR A 302 12.81 22.60 14.14
C THR A 302 13.76 21.66 14.86
N LEU A 303 15.03 22.06 14.99
CA LEU A 303 16.06 21.42 15.84
C LEU A 303 15.61 21.18 17.30
N GLN A 304 14.55 21.83 17.78
CA GLN A 304 14.01 21.63 19.11
C GLN A 304 13.42 20.23 19.32
N ASP A 305 12.75 19.72 18.28
CA ASP A 305 12.18 18.37 18.33
C ASP A 305 13.29 17.32 18.15
N VAL A 306 14.30 17.62 17.34
CA VAL A 306 15.49 16.79 17.13
C VAL A 306 16.25 16.54 18.44
N ALA A 307 16.46 17.56 19.26
CA ALA A 307 17.17 17.42 20.53
C ALA A 307 16.51 16.43 21.50
N LYS A 308 15.17 16.29 21.44
CA LYS A 308 14.43 15.30 22.26
C LYS A 308 14.51 13.89 21.67
N MET A 309 14.64 13.79 20.36
CA MET A 309 14.64 12.52 19.64
C MET A 309 15.99 11.82 19.63
N ILE A 310 17.09 12.58 19.50
CA ILE A 310 18.44 12.04 19.32
C ILE A 310 18.78 10.98 20.40
N PRO A 311 18.58 11.20 21.70
CA PRO A 311 18.88 10.19 22.71
C PRO A 311 18.14 8.87 22.49
N THR A 312 16.86 8.92 22.12
CA THR A 312 16.05 7.72 21.86
C THR A 312 16.53 6.98 20.61
N VAL A 313 16.83 7.70 19.53
CA VAL A 313 17.33 7.14 18.27
C VAL A 313 18.73 6.52 18.47
N LEU A 314 19.62 7.19 19.19
CA LEU A 314 20.96 6.64 19.49
C LEU A 314 20.88 5.37 20.35
N LYS A 315 20.02 5.36 21.36
CA LYS A 315 19.78 4.16 22.18
C LYS A 315 19.22 2.99 21.36
N TRP A 316 18.33 3.30 20.42
CA TRP A 316 17.83 2.34 19.44
C TRP A 316 18.95 1.80 18.54
N GLN A 317 19.76 2.67 17.93
CA GLN A 317 20.88 2.27 17.08
C GLN A 317 21.90 1.41 17.84
N LYS A 318 22.26 1.79 19.08
CA LYS A 318 23.17 1.02 19.92
C LYS A 318 22.67 -0.40 20.17
N LYS A 319 21.38 -0.55 20.55
CA LYS A 319 20.78 -1.86 20.76
C LYS A 319 20.72 -2.69 19.47
N LEU A 320 20.39 -2.05 18.34
CA LEU A 320 20.38 -2.71 17.04
C LEU A 320 21.78 -3.23 16.67
N ASN A 321 22.81 -2.41 16.87
CA ASN A 321 24.21 -2.78 16.61
C ASN A 321 24.69 -3.92 17.53
N GLN A 322 24.26 -3.97 18.79
CA GLN A 322 24.57 -5.10 19.68
C GLN A 322 23.99 -6.41 19.14
N LEU A 323 22.73 -6.41 18.70
CA LEU A 323 22.09 -7.57 18.08
C LEU A 323 22.72 -7.94 16.73
N TYR A 324 23.12 -6.95 15.93
CA TYR A 324 23.88 -7.13 14.71
C TYR A 324 25.17 -7.93 14.98
N ASN A 325 25.91 -7.57 16.04
CA ASN A 325 27.14 -8.23 16.45
C ASN A 325 26.91 -9.55 17.23
N GLY A 326 25.68 -10.06 17.32
CA GLY A 326 25.34 -11.29 18.03
C GLY A 326 25.55 -11.19 19.54
N THR A 327 25.26 -10.04 20.14
CA THR A 327 25.28 -9.83 21.59
C THR A 327 23.92 -9.38 22.10
N ASP A 328 23.60 -9.66 23.37
CA ASP A 328 22.49 -9.01 24.08
C ASP A 328 22.81 -7.56 24.48
N PHE A 329 21.87 -6.89 25.13
CA PHE A 329 22.04 -5.48 25.53
C PHE A 329 23.04 -5.27 26.67
N SER A 330 23.56 -6.33 27.27
CA SER A 330 24.67 -6.30 28.23
C SER A 330 26.04 -6.54 27.59
N GLY A 331 26.07 -6.80 26.28
CA GLY A 331 27.27 -7.14 25.52
C GLY A 331 27.67 -8.63 25.56
N LYS A 332 26.85 -9.50 26.20
CA LYS A 332 27.11 -10.93 26.24
C LYS A 332 26.70 -11.60 24.93
N LYS A 333 27.54 -12.52 24.44
CA LYS A 333 27.24 -13.30 23.22
C LYS A 333 25.93 -14.09 23.37
N ILE A 334 25.12 -14.09 22.30
CA ILE A 334 23.85 -14.78 22.19
C ILE A 334 23.79 -15.59 20.89
N ASP A 335 23.10 -16.74 20.91
CA ASP A 335 22.81 -17.47 19.69
C ASP A 335 21.76 -16.69 18.87
N VAL A 336 22.17 -16.19 17.70
CA VAL A 336 21.31 -15.44 16.78
C VAL A 336 20.10 -16.26 16.27
N ASN A 337 20.13 -17.59 16.38
CA ASN A 337 19.01 -18.46 16.02
C ASN A 337 18.09 -18.82 17.21
N SER A 338 18.35 -18.28 18.40
CA SER A 338 17.52 -18.53 19.59
C SER A 338 16.21 -17.72 19.60
N ASP A 339 15.20 -18.22 20.31
CA ASP A 339 13.96 -17.48 20.59
C ASP A 339 14.23 -16.20 21.41
N GLU A 340 15.30 -16.20 22.23
CA GLU A 340 15.70 -15.06 23.03
C GLU A 340 16.22 -13.93 22.14
N TYR A 341 17.03 -14.24 21.13
CA TYR A 341 17.44 -13.26 20.14
C TYR A 341 16.23 -12.56 19.48
N VAL A 342 15.23 -13.33 19.04
CA VAL A 342 14.01 -12.78 18.44
C VAL A 342 13.24 -11.90 19.43
N LYS A 343 13.16 -12.29 20.71
CA LYS A 343 12.52 -11.47 21.76
C LYS A 343 13.25 -10.15 22.03
N LEU A 344 14.59 -10.17 22.02
CA LEU A 344 15.37 -8.94 22.17
C LEU A 344 15.21 -8.05 20.94
N LEU A 345 15.21 -8.65 19.75
CA LEU A 345 14.99 -7.93 18.50
C LEU A 345 13.59 -7.26 18.47
N ASP A 346 12.54 -7.94 18.96
CA ASP A 346 11.18 -7.38 19.02
C ASP A 346 11.03 -6.20 20.02
N GLN A 347 12.03 -5.96 20.87
CA GLN A 347 12.10 -4.75 21.68
C GLN A 347 12.65 -3.55 20.91
N VAL A 348 13.35 -3.79 19.80
CA VAL A 348 14.05 -2.77 19.01
C VAL A 348 13.32 -2.45 17.71
N ILE A 349 12.77 -3.47 17.06
CA ILE A 349 11.99 -3.35 15.83
C ILE A 349 10.63 -4.02 15.97
N ASP A 350 9.63 -3.59 15.21
CA ASP A 350 8.44 -4.41 14.98
C ASP A 350 8.82 -5.53 14.00
N VAL A 351 9.23 -6.68 14.58
CA VAL A 351 9.80 -7.80 13.80
C VAL A 351 8.85 -8.25 12.69
N ASP A 352 7.54 -8.26 12.94
CA ASP A 352 6.57 -8.73 11.95
C ASP A 352 6.43 -7.74 10.79
N GLU A 353 6.34 -6.46 11.09
CA GLU A 353 6.22 -5.41 10.11
C GLU A 353 7.49 -5.26 9.28
N VAL A 354 8.68 -5.20 9.93
CA VAL A 354 9.96 -5.00 9.24
C VAL A 354 10.30 -6.19 8.32
N VAL A 355 10.04 -7.43 8.74
CA VAL A 355 10.23 -8.61 7.86
C VAL A 355 9.27 -8.56 6.66
N ARG A 356 8.01 -8.13 6.87
CA ARG A 356 7.04 -7.93 5.77
C ARG A 356 7.47 -6.84 4.81
N TYR A 357 7.94 -5.72 5.35
CA TYR A 357 8.47 -4.61 4.56
C TYR A 357 9.57 -5.11 3.62
N TYR A 358 10.63 -5.73 4.17
CA TYR A 358 11.75 -6.20 3.35
C TYR A 358 11.35 -7.27 2.32
N ALA A 359 10.43 -8.17 2.67
CA ALA A 359 9.92 -9.15 1.71
C ALA A 359 9.17 -8.48 0.55
N THR A 360 8.33 -7.48 0.85
CA THR A 360 7.57 -6.77 -0.17
C THR A 360 8.46 -5.89 -1.03
N HIS A 361 9.42 -5.22 -0.41
CA HIS A 361 10.41 -4.40 -1.07
C HIS A 361 11.26 -5.23 -2.08
N SER A 362 11.76 -6.39 -1.64
CA SER A 362 12.47 -7.33 -2.52
C SER A 362 11.58 -7.91 -3.61
N PHE A 363 10.30 -8.20 -3.32
CA PHE A 363 9.36 -8.66 -4.34
C PHE A 363 9.17 -7.61 -5.44
N LEU A 364 9.00 -6.36 -5.06
CA LEU A 364 8.80 -5.24 -5.98
C LEU A 364 10.06 -4.84 -6.75
N VAL A 365 11.22 -5.45 -6.43
CA VAL A 365 12.50 -5.12 -7.05
C VAL A 365 12.70 -3.59 -7.10
N GLN A 366 12.46 -2.95 -5.96
CA GLN A 366 12.67 -1.52 -5.77
C GLN A 366 14.14 -1.29 -5.43
N THR A 367 14.93 -0.99 -6.44
CA THR A 367 16.39 -0.87 -6.34
C THR A 367 16.88 0.58 -6.28
N ASP A 368 16.01 1.56 -6.46
CA ASP A 368 16.26 2.97 -6.12
C ASP A 368 15.90 3.22 -4.65
N ASP A 369 16.70 2.70 -3.74
CA ASP A 369 16.35 2.50 -2.33
C ASP A 369 17.53 2.74 -1.37
N MET A 370 17.38 2.28 -0.12
CA MET A 370 18.38 2.38 0.94
C MET A 370 19.72 1.70 0.62
N PHE A 371 19.73 0.67 -0.26
CA PHE A 371 20.94 -0.09 -0.59
C PHE A 371 21.71 0.47 -1.78
N THR A 372 21.09 1.32 -2.58
CA THR A 372 21.70 1.91 -3.77
C THR A 372 21.84 3.43 -3.71
N GLY A 373 21.00 4.10 -2.93
CA GLY A 373 20.97 5.55 -2.86
C GLY A 373 20.60 6.10 -1.50
N GLU A 374 20.41 5.24 -0.49
CA GLU A 374 20.08 5.61 0.90
C GLU A 374 18.84 6.51 0.99
N LYS A 375 17.82 6.25 0.17
CA LYS A 375 16.61 7.07 0.01
C LYS A 375 15.35 6.22 -0.17
N ASN A 376 14.21 6.87 -0.36
CA ASN A 376 12.92 6.26 -0.67
C ASN A 376 12.34 5.38 0.43
N PHE A 377 12.65 5.69 1.69
CA PHE A 377 12.06 5.08 2.87
C PHE A 377 12.14 6.03 4.07
N ALA A 378 11.44 5.70 5.15
CA ALA A 378 11.67 6.30 6.45
C ALA A 378 11.62 5.25 7.55
N VAL A 379 12.31 5.50 8.67
CA VAL A 379 12.24 4.70 9.88
C VAL A 379 11.48 5.50 10.92
N TYR A 380 10.38 4.94 11.40
CA TYR A 380 9.70 5.49 12.56
C TYR A 380 10.20 4.79 13.81
N VAL A 381 10.75 5.54 14.76
CA VAL A 381 11.15 5.04 16.08
C VAL A 381 10.18 5.60 17.10
N ASP A 382 9.48 4.73 17.82
CA ASP A 382 8.53 5.18 18.85
C ASP A 382 9.25 5.61 20.16
N LYS A 383 8.52 6.23 21.06
CA LYS A 383 9.05 6.69 22.36
C LYS A 383 9.65 5.58 23.24
N ASN A 384 9.42 4.32 22.94
CA ASN A 384 10.00 3.17 23.65
C ASN A 384 11.25 2.64 22.95
N GLY A 385 11.66 3.27 21.83
CA GLY A 385 12.79 2.83 21.01
C GLY A 385 12.49 1.62 20.15
N LYS A 386 11.23 1.39 19.77
CA LYS A 386 10.85 0.33 18.82
C LYS A 386 10.56 0.93 17.44
N SER A 387 11.16 0.38 16.40
CA SER A 387 11.05 0.94 15.06
C SER A 387 10.13 0.16 14.11
N MET A 388 9.65 0.86 13.09
CA MET A 388 8.91 0.37 11.93
C MET A 388 9.45 1.01 10.65
N MET A 389 9.22 0.38 9.50
CA MET A 389 9.62 0.89 8.19
C MET A 389 8.45 1.54 7.46
N LEU A 390 8.70 2.68 6.82
CA LEU A 390 7.73 3.36 5.97
C LEU A 390 8.27 3.43 4.53
N PRO A 391 7.57 2.82 3.57
CA PRO A 391 7.96 2.86 2.15
C PRO A 391 7.67 4.22 1.52
N TRP A 392 8.51 4.63 0.55
CA TRP A 392 8.32 5.85 -0.22
C TRP A 392 8.80 5.67 -1.65
N ASP A 393 8.18 6.39 -2.61
CA ASP A 393 8.62 6.58 -4.00
C ASP A 393 8.93 5.28 -4.78
N TYR A 394 7.88 4.54 -5.18
CA TYR A 394 8.00 3.27 -5.90
C TYR A 394 7.86 3.42 -7.43
N ASP A 395 8.08 4.60 -7.97
CA ASP A 395 7.98 4.88 -9.41
C ASP A 395 9.08 4.20 -10.26
N LEU A 396 10.18 3.77 -9.64
CA LEU A 396 11.25 2.98 -10.25
C LEU A 396 11.24 1.48 -9.88
N SER A 397 10.14 1.00 -9.27
CA SER A 397 9.98 -0.42 -8.94
C SER A 397 9.91 -1.35 -10.16
N MET A 398 9.85 -2.66 -9.91
CA MET A 398 9.76 -3.73 -10.90
C MET A 398 10.89 -3.73 -11.94
N GLY A 399 12.12 -3.43 -11.47
CA GLY A 399 13.32 -3.47 -12.28
C GLY A 399 13.47 -2.28 -13.24
N CYS A 400 12.69 -1.21 -13.08
CA CYS A 400 12.80 -0.03 -13.92
C CYS A 400 13.98 0.89 -13.58
N PHE A 401 14.71 0.58 -12.51
CA PHE A 401 16.03 1.16 -12.22
C PHE A 401 17.14 0.14 -12.46
N TYR A 402 17.05 -1.03 -11.83
CA TYR A 402 17.91 -2.20 -12.01
C TYR A 402 17.10 -3.44 -11.61
N PRO A 403 17.20 -4.60 -12.26
CA PRO A 403 18.15 -5.01 -13.31
C PRO A 403 17.74 -4.67 -14.75
N THR A 404 16.75 -3.86 -14.95
CA THR A 404 16.31 -3.22 -16.21
C THR A 404 15.66 -4.12 -17.28
N THR A 405 15.73 -5.45 -17.19
CA THR A 405 15.04 -6.35 -18.12
C THR A 405 13.98 -7.21 -17.44
N ALA A 406 12.95 -7.61 -18.17
CA ALA A 406 11.84 -8.39 -17.61
C ALA A 406 12.30 -9.77 -17.10
N SER A 407 13.16 -10.46 -17.83
CA SER A 407 13.71 -11.76 -17.40
C SER A 407 14.57 -11.61 -16.15
N ALA A 408 15.45 -10.62 -16.09
CA ALA A 408 16.29 -10.39 -14.92
C ALA A 408 15.46 -10.00 -13.70
N THR A 409 14.44 -9.14 -13.87
CA THR A 409 13.50 -8.75 -12.81
C THR A 409 12.69 -9.94 -12.29
N ALA A 410 12.12 -10.74 -13.18
CA ALA A 410 11.35 -11.91 -12.80
C ALA A 410 12.17 -12.93 -11.99
N ASN A 411 13.42 -13.13 -12.37
CA ASN A 411 14.35 -14.10 -11.76
C ASN A 411 15.28 -13.50 -10.71
N PHE A 412 15.13 -12.22 -10.38
CA PHE A 412 15.92 -11.56 -9.35
C PHE A 412 15.88 -12.35 -8.06
N LYS A 413 17.05 -12.72 -7.50
CA LYS A 413 17.11 -13.53 -6.28
C LYS A 413 16.36 -12.84 -5.17
N ILE A 414 15.55 -13.57 -4.42
CA ILE A 414 14.73 -13.00 -3.33
C ILE A 414 15.56 -12.32 -2.23
N THR A 415 16.82 -12.66 -2.10
CA THR A 415 17.79 -12.07 -1.15
C THR A 415 18.85 -11.21 -1.83
N GLN A 416 18.79 -10.99 -3.16
CA GLN A 416 19.89 -10.34 -3.90
C GLN A 416 20.15 -8.90 -3.46
N MET A 417 19.10 -8.16 -3.10
CA MET A 417 19.22 -6.80 -2.56
C MET A 417 20.03 -6.75 -1.26
N TYR A 418 20.09 -7.88 -0.56
CA TYR A 418 20.62 -8.03 0.78
C TYR A 418 21.82 -9.00 0.83
N ASP A 419 22.31 -9.41 -0.36
CA ASP A 419 23.41 -10.39 -0.45
C ASP A 419 24.73 -9.73 -0.08
N PRO A 420 25.39 -10.22 0.95
CA PRO A 420 26.71 -9.75 1.37
C PRO A 420 27.77 -9.76 0.30
N GLU A 421 27.76 -10.68 -0.59
CA GLU A 421 28.77 -10.83 -1.64
C GLU A 421 28.43 -10.02 -2.90
N ARG A 422 27.45 -9.11 -2.82
CA ARG A 422 26.98 -8.37 -3.99
C ARG A 422 27.92 -7.24 -4.39
N ASN A 423 28.53 -7.38 -5.56
CA ASN A 423 29.40 -6.41 -6.19
C ASN A 423 28.72 -5.58 -7.32
N ASP A 424 27.41 -5.74 -7.51
CA ASP A 424 26.72 -5.26 -8.72
C ASP A 424 26.60 -3.72 -8.81
N PHE A 425 26.78 -2.99 -7.69
CA PHE A 425 26.61 -1.53 -7.64
C PHE A 425 27.88 -0.75 -7.34
N GLY A 426 29.06 -1.37 -7.42
CA GLY A 426 30.36 -0.68 -7.23
C GLY A 426 30.65 -0.27 -5.77
N TYR A 427 30.00 -0.89 -4.80
CA TYR A 427 30.34 -0.73 -3.39
C TYR A 427 31.69 -1.37 -3.10
N ASN A 428 32.57 -0.64 -2.44
CA ASN A 428 33.86 -1.14 -2.00
C ASN A 428 33.69 -2.29 -1.02
N GLU A 429 34.43 -3.38 -1.22
CA GLU A 429 34.51 -4.52 -0.28
C GLU A 429 34.91 -4.10 1.15
N GLU A 430 35.56 -2.94 1.32
CA GLU A 430 35.97 -2.38 2.61
C GLU A 430 34.79 -1.79 3.43
N GLU A 431 33.66 -1.50 2.80
CA GLU A 431 32.51 -0.83 3.47
C GLU A 431 31.41 -1.78 3.90
N GLY A 432 31.59 -3.07 3.84
CA GLY A 432 30.75 -4.22 4.27
C GLY A 432 29.35 -3.96 4.85
N TYR A 433 28.64 -5.05 5.15
CA TYR A 433 27.25 -5.11 5.66
C TYR A 433 26.93 -4.37 6.94
N SER A 434 27.91 -3.83 7.65
CA SER A 434 27.73 -2.96 8.80
C SER A 434 26.82 -1.76 8.51
N GLN A 435 26.67 -1.39 7.24
CA GLN A 435 25.87 -0.25 6.81
C GLN A 435 24.34 -0.46 6.94
N TYR A 436 23.86 -1.73 6.92
CA TYR A 436 22.44 -2.04 6.95
C TYR A 436 22.07 -3.00 8.08
N PRO A 437 22.35 -2.64 9.35
CA PRO A 437 22.13 -3.54 10.48
C PRO A 437 20.66 -3.95 10.62
N LEU A 438 19.72 -3.08 10.22
CA LEU A 438 18.29 -3.33 10.32
C LEU A 438 17.82 -4.53 9.49
N PHE A 439 18.43 -4.79 8.35
CA PHE A 439 18.14 -6.01 7.57
C PHE A 439 18.98 -7.18 8.06
N TYR A 440 20.25 -6.97 8.34
CA TYR A 440 21.17 -8.04 8.70
C TYR A 440 20.75 -8.79 9.98
N VAL A 441 20.17 -8.09 10.98
CA VAL A 441 19.61 -8.73 12.19
C VAL A 441 18.46 -9.71 11.87
N ILE A 442 17.80 -9.55 10.74
CA ILE A 442 16.78 -10.48 10.22
C ILE A 442 17.46 -11.60 9.44
N TYR A 443 18.38 -11.25 8.54
CA TYR A 443 19.04 -12.18 7.63
C TYR A 443 19.82 -13.28 8.35
N GLN A 444 20.51 -12.98 9.44
CA GLN A 444 21.26 -13.98 10.22
C GLN A 444 20.38 -14.97 11.00
N ASN A 445 19.07 -14.73 11.15
CA ASN A 445 18.16 -15.62 11.89
C ASN A 445 17.33 -16.49 10.93
N LYS A 446 17.49 -17.80 11.03
CA LYS A 446 16.81 -18.78 10.14
C LYS A 446 15.29 -18.72 10.23
N SER A 447 14.73 -18.49 11.44
CA SER A 447 13.27 -18.41 11.65
C SER A 447 12.70 -17.18 10.95
N LEU A 448 13.37 -16.04 11.06
CA LEU A 448 12.97 -14.79 10.40
C LEU A 448 13.12 -14.89 8.88
N MET A 449 14.16 -15.56 8.38
CA MET A 449 14.31 -15.80 6.93
C MET A 449 13.24 -16.77 6.39
N ASN A 450 12.78 -17.75 7.18
CA ASN A 450 11.62 -18.54 6.79
C ASN A 450 10.34 -17.70 6.74
N LYS A 451 10.17 -16.78 7.68
CA LYS A 451 9.06 -15.82 7.70
C LYS A 451 9.11 -14.87 6.49
N PHE A 452 10.30 -14.36 6.15
CA PHE A 452 10.56 -13.57 4.95
C PHE A 452 10.12 -14.32 3.67
N LYS A 453 10.56 -15.58 3.49
CA LYS A 453 10.15 -16.43 2.35
C LYS A 453 8.64 -16.60 2.28
N LYS A 454 7.99 -16.77 3.42
CA LYS A 454 6.52 -16.87 3.48
C LYS A 454 5.85 -15.57 3.00
N TYR A 455 6.37 -14.40 3.39
CA TYR A 455 5.85 -13.12 2.93
C TYR A 455 6.15 -12.85 1.46
N MET A 456 7.28 -13.33 0.92
CA MET A 456 7.53 -13.33 -0.53
C MET A 456 6.45 -14.12 -1.30
N LYS A 457 6.02 -15.29 -0.77
CA LYS A 457 4.88 -16.04 -1.34
C LYS A 457 3.58 -15.26 -1.23
N ASP A 458 3.33 -14.54 -0.14
CA ASP A 458 2.12 -13.71 0.00
C ASP A 458 2.11 -12.57 -1.04
N CYS A 459 3.26 -11.94 -1.32
CA CYS A 459 3.39 -10.99 -2.43
C CYS A 459 3.05 -11.63 -3.78
N SER A 460 3.52 -12.85 -4.04
CA SER A 460 3.20 -13.60 -5.26
C SER A 460 1.69 -13.88 -5.39
N LYS A 461 1.03 -14.18 -4.26
CA LYS A 461 -0.43 -14.35 -4.23
C LYS A 461 -1.17 -13.06 -4.56
N ILE A 462 -0.73 -11.93 -4.01
CA ILE A 462 -1.31 -10.62 -4.30
C ILE A 462 -1.10 -10.26 -5.77
N ALA A 463 0.10 -10.46 -6.28
CA ALA A 463 0.43 -10.03 -7.63
C ALA A 463 -0.31 -10.84 -8.71
N ALA A 464 -0.34 -12.19 -8.60
CA ALA A 464 -0.92 -13.03 -9.65
C ALA A 464 -1.59 -14.32 -9.18
N LEU A 465 -1.02 -15.04 -8.17
CA LEU A 465 -1.41 -16.43 -7.91
C LEU A 465 -2.65 -16.60 -7.05
N GLY A 466 -3.10 -15.53 -6.38
CA GLY A 466 -4.22 -15.63 -5.43
C GLY A 466 -3.90 -16.51 -4.23
N GLY A 467 -4.90 -16.72 -3.37
CA GLY A 467 -4.78 -17.55 -2.18
C GLY A 467 -4.96 -16.78 -0.87
N THR A 468 -4.73 -17.46 0.25
CA THR A 468 -4.87 -16.86 1.58
C THR A 468 -3.53 -16.33 2.07
N LEU A 469 -3.49 -15.06 2.40
CA LEU A 469 -2.32 -14.39 2.95
C LEU A 469 -2.09 -14.79 4.42
N SER A 470 -0.90 -14.56 4.91
CA SER A 470 -0.54 -14.71 6.33
C SER A 470 -1.39 -13.83 7.27
N THR A 471 -1.93 -12.71 6.75
CA THR A 471 -2.90 -11.84 7.45
C THR A 471 -4.31 -12.45 7.56
N GLY A 472 -4.59 -13.55 6.86
CA GLY A 472 -5.90 -14.20 6.77
C GLY A 472 -6.83 -13.63 5.69
N GLU A 473 -6.42 -12.60 4.96
CA GLU A 473 -7.14 -12.11 3.79
C GLU A 473 -6.99 -13.10 2.62
N THR A 474 -8.02 -13.24 1.80
CA THR A 474 -7.97 -14.10 0.61
C THR A 474 -8.01 -13.25 -0.65
N ILE A 475 -7.07 -13.47 -1.54
CA ILE A 475 -6.86 -12.76 -2.80
C ILE A 475 -7.26 -13.68 -3.96
N GLU A 476 -7.96 -13.14 -4.95
CA GLU A 476 -8.29 -13.86 -6.19
C GLU A 476 -7.07 -13.88 -7.14
N PRO A 477 -6.88 -14.93 -7.94
CA PRO A 477 -5.85 -14.94 -8.98
C PRO A 477 -5.96 -13.76 -9.94
N GLY A 478 -4.83 -13.22 -10.40
CA GLY A 478 -4.79 -12.08 -11.30
C GLY A 478 -5.19 -10.73 -10.66
N TYR A 479 -5.03 -10.56 -9.35
CA TYR A 479 -5.51 -9.37 -8.62
C TYR A 479 -4.93 -8.06 -9.17
N ILE A 480 -3.61 -7.95 -9.40
CA ILE A 480 -3.01 -6.72 -9.93
C ILE A 480 -3.51 -6.45 -11.36
N ASN A 481 -3.61 -7.48 -12.19
CA ASN A 481 -4.20 -7.33 -13.53
C ASN A 481 -5.64 -6.78 -13.47
N SER A 482 -6.45 -7.31 -12.54
CA SER A 482 -7.81 -6.82 -12.29
C SER A 482 -7.85 -5.37 -11.81
N CYS A 483 -6.88 -4.92 -10.98
CA CYS A 483 -6.78 -3.53 -10.57
C CYS A 483 -6.49 -2.61 -11.77
N ILE A 484 -5.58 -3.02 -12.65
CA ILE A 484 -5.26 -2.28 -13.88
C ILE A 484 -6.49 -2.20 -14.79
N GLU A 485 -7.19 -3.32 -15.02
CA GLU A 485 -8.37 -3.37 -15.90
C GLU A 485 -9.51 -2.45 -15.44
N LYS A 486 -9.66 -2.21 -14.16
CA LYS A 486 -10.70 -1.33 -13.63
C LYS A 486 -10.46 0.15 -13.92
N ILE A 487 -9.18 0.57 -14.02
CA ILE A 487 -8.82 1.98 -14.09
C ILE A 487 -8.26 2.40 -15.46
N GLN A 488 -7.67 1.47 -16.25
CA GLN A 488 -6.91 1.78 -17.46
C GLN A 488 -7.67 2.63 -18.48
N ASP A 489 -8.96 2.34 -18.73
CA ASP A 489 -9.74 3.06 -19.76
C ASP A 489 -10.06 4.49 -19.32
N LYS A 490 -10.39 4.70 -18.05
CA LYS A 490 -10.65 6.03 -17.48
C LYS A 490 -9.37 6.87 -17.42
N LEU A 491 -8.25 6.24 -17.04
CA LEU A 491 -6.94 6.88 -17.04
C LEU A 491 -6.51 7.27 -18.47
N GLN A 492 -6.67 6.37 -19.44
CA GLN A 492 -6.36 6.64 -20.84
C GLN A 492 -7.21 7.79 -21.38
N ALA A 493 -8.50 7.80 -21.10
CA ALA A 493 -9.40 8.88 -21.49
C ALA A 493 -8.96 10.24 -20.90
N ALA A 494 -8.62 10.27 -19.62
CA ALA A 494 -8.12 11.48 -18.97
C ALA A 494 -6.75 11.90 -19.51
N ALA A 495 -5.80 10.97 -19.68
CA ALA A 495 -4.45 11.28 -20.16
C ALA A 495 -4.43 11.81 -21.60
N THR A 496 -5.38 11.40 -22.45
CA THR A 496 -5.49 11.87 -23.84
C THR A 496 -6.26 13.17 -24.03
N MET A 497 -6.86 13.72 -22.97
CA MET A 497 -7.46 15.06 -23.04
C MET A 497 -6.39 16.12 -23.36
N PRO A 498 -6.67 17.08 -24.26
CA PRO A 498 -5.73 18.14 -24.59
C PRO A 498 -5.34 18.95 -23.35
N LEU A 499 -4.03 19.14 -23.14
CA LEU A 499 -3.54 20.06 -22.11
C LEU A 499 -3.86 21.50 -22.52
N THR A 500 -4.44 22.29 -21.62
CA THR A 500 -4.77 23.69 -21.87
C THR A 500 -3.90 24.65 -21.04
N SER A 501 -2.92 24.11 -20.31
CA SER A 501 -2.00 24.83 -19.43
C SER A 501 -0.77 25.43 -20.15
N GLY A 502 -0.55 25.11 -21.44
CA GLY A 502 0.71 25.37 -22.13
C GLY A 502 1.81 24.33 -21.84
N GLY A 503 1.61 23.47 -20.82
CA GLY A 503 2.53 22.39 -20.52
C GLY A 503 2.41 21.20 -21.50
N ARG A 504 3.35 20.28 -21.40
CA ARG A 504 3.36 19.03 -22.17
C ARG A 504 3.74 17.83 -21.29
N TYR A 505 3.27 16.65 -21.63
CA TYR A 505 3.81 15.44 -21.06
C TYR A 505 5.28 15.30 -21.45
N ILE A 506 6.12 14.91 -20.50
CA ILE A 506 7.56 14.91 -20.63
C ILE A 506 8.14 13.52 -20.45
N ASN A 507 9.35 13.31 -21.00
CA ASN A 507 10.12 12.09 -20.89
C ASN A 507 9.26 10.85 -21.18
N ALA A 508 9.07 10.01 -20.20
CA ALA A 508 8.39 8.72 -20.34
C ALA A 508 6.86 8.81 -20.40
N SER A 509 6.24 9.87 -19.90
CA SER A 509 4.80 9.91 -19.62
C SER A 509 3.93 10.43 -20.80
N GLN A 510 4.26 10.05 -22.02
CA GLN A 510 3.40 10.37 -23.18
C GLN A 510 2.14 9.49 -23.15
N PRO A 511 0.92 10.03 -23.28
CA PRO A 511 -0.31 9.23 -23.27
C PRO A 511 -0.36 8.11 -24.30
N ALA A 512 0.30 8.30 -25.45
CA ALA A 512 0.42 7.28 -26.50
C ALA A 512 1.25 6.06 -26.05
N ASP A 513 2.18 6.23 -25.12
CA ASP A 513 3.04 5.15 -24.63
C ASP A 513 2.31 4.27 -23.62
N MET A 514 1.32 4.78 -22.91
CA MET A 514 0.52 4.02 -21.95
C MET A 514 -0.07 2.75 -22.58
N LYS A 515 -0.62 2.86 -23.81
CA LYS A 515 -1.18 1.71 -24.54
C LYS A 515 -0.13 0.64 -24.84
N LYS A 516 1.13 1.02 -25.08
CA LYS A 516 2.25 0.10 -25.30
C LYS A 516 2.75 -0.50 -24.00
N ALA A 517 2.69 0.26 -22.90
CA ALA A 517 3.17 -0.15 -21.58
C ALA A 517 2.24 -1.15 -20.87
N LEU A 518 0.91 -1.04 -21.07
CA LEU A 518 -0.09 -1.85 -20.38
C LEU A 518 0.14 -3.36 -20.44
N PRO A 519 0.45 -4.00 -21.59
CA PRO A 519 0.72 -5.43 -21.62
C PRO A 519 1.92 -5.82 -20.74
N SER A 520 2.98 -5.01 -20.74
CA SER A 520 4.21 -5.30 -20.00
C SER A 520 4.03 -5.10 -18.49
N ILE A 521 3.35 -4.03 -18.06
CA ILE A 521 3.10 -3.83 -16.62
C ILE A 521 2.19 -4.93 -16.05
N LYS A 522 1.23 -5.42 -16.80
CA LYS A 522 0.40 -6.57 -16.40
C LYS A 522 1.23 -7.84 -16.25
N LYS A 523 2.11 -8.11 -17.21
CA LYS A 523 2.87 -9.35 -17.30
C LYS A 523 4.01 -9.45 -16.29
N ILE A 524 4.72 -8.35 -15.99
CA ILE A 524 5.88 -8.38 -15.10
C ILE A 524 5.53 -8.83 -13.67
N TYR A 525 4.37 -8.44 -13.15
CA TYR A 525 3.90 -8.87 -11.83
C TYR A 525 3.66 -10.39 -11.78
N ALA A 526 3.06 -10.96 -12.83
CA ALA A 526 2.85 -12.40 -12.91
C ALA A 526 4.18 -13.15 -13.07
N MET A 527 5.08 -12.65 -13.91
CA MET A 527 6.41 -13.23 -14.08
C MET A 527 7.21 -13.22 -12.77
N ARG A 528 7.21 -12.09 -12.06
CA ARG A 528 7.88 -11.98 -10.74
C ARG A 528 7.29 -12.95 -9.72
N SER A 529 5.97 -13.10 -9.70
CA SER A 529 5.28 -14.07 -8.83
C SER A 529 5.79 -15.49 -9.05
N VAL A 530 5.91 -15.92 -10.30
CA VAL A 530 6.41 -17.25 -10.65
C VAL A 530 7.90 -17.39 -10.33
N GLY A 531 8.70 -16.36 -10.57
CA GLY A 531 10.13 -16.34 -10.22
C GLY A 531 10.37 -16.50 -8.72
N VAL A 532 9.53 -15.87 -7.90
CA VAL A 532 9.60 -16.01 -6.43
C VAL A 532 9.23 -17.42 -5.97
N VAL A 533 8.08 -17.96 -6.42
CA VAL A 533 7.67 -19.31 -6.00
C VAL A 533 8.62 -20.37 -6.56
N SER A 534 9.22 -20.14 -7.74
CA SER A 534 10.24 -21.00 -8.30
C SER A 534 11.45 -21.13 -7.37
N GLN A 535 11.88 -20.04 -6.74
CA GLN A 535 12.99 -20.02 -5.80
C GLN A 535 12.59 -20.57 -4.42
N VAL A 536 11.43 -20.15 -3.88
CA VAL A 536 11.01 -20.51 -2.51
C VAL A 536 10.60 -21.97 -2.41
N ASP A 537 9.89 -22.49 -3.40
CA ASP A 537 9.34 -23.85 -3.41
C ASP A 537 10.27 -24.88 -4.10
N GLY A 538 11.48 -24.43 -4.52
CA GLY A 538 12.48 -25.32 -5.12
C GLY A 538 12.08 -25.87 -6.49
N ILE A 539 11.21 -25.17 -7.23
CA ILE A 539 10.88 -25.54 -8.62
C ILE A 539 12.12 -25.36 -9.50
N ASN A 540 12.95 -24.36 -9.19
CA ASN A 540 14.22 -24.07 -9.88
C ASN A 540 14.07 -23.90 -11.40
N ALA A 541 13.00 -23.24 -11.83
CA ALA A 541 12.76 -22.87 -13.23
C ALA A 541 13.06 -21.40 -13.44
N THR A 542 13.69 -21.05 -14.55
CA THR A 542 13.90 -19.66 -14.98
C THR A 542 12.64 -19.15 -15.66
N VAL A 543 12.11 -17.99 -15.25
CA VAL A 543 10.95 -17.37 -15.91
C VAL A 543 11.38 -16.69 -17.19
N CYS A 544 10.67 -16.96 -18.26
CA CYS A 544 10.92 -16.37 -19.58
C CYS A 544 10.32 -14.96 -19.68
N GLY A 545 11.10 -13.98 -20.13
CA GLY A 545 10.69 -12.58 -20.33
C GLY A 545 9.92 -12.29 -21.61
N SER A 546 9.71 -13.30 -22.47
CA SER A 546 9.08 -13.10 -23.77
C SER A 546 7.70 -12.44 -23.67
N GLY A 547 7.50 -11.39 -24.46
CA GLY A 547 6.26 -10.61 -24.49
C GLY A 547 6.11 -9.61 -23.35
N CYS A 548 7.20 -9.32 -22.61
CA CYS A 548 7.26 -8.25 -21.62
C CYS A 548 8.46 -7.35 -21.93
N ASP A 549 8.20 -6.08 -22.22
CA ASP A 549 9.22 -5.08 -22.54
C ASP A 549 9.20 -3.97 -21.48
N LEU A 550 10.19 -3.95 -20.60
CA LEU A 550 10.29 -2.93 -19.57
C LEU A 550 10.68 -1.56 -20.12
N SER A 551 11.27 -1.47 -21.32
CA SER A 551 11.51 -0.16 -21.96
C SER A 551 10.21 0.55 -22.32
N ALA A 552 9.14 -0.20 -22.56
CA ALA A 552 7.81 0.33 -22.77
C ALA A 552 7.12 0.82 -21.46
N VAL A 553 7.59 0.39 -20.29
CA VAL A 553 7.01 0.75 -18.99
C VAL A 553 7.69 1.96 -18.37
N GLY A 554 9.00 2.08 -18.50
CA GLY A 554 9.77 3.14 -17.85
C GLY A 554 11.22 3.17 -18.36
N ASN A 555 12.15 3.25 -17.42
CA ASN A 555 13.60 3.25 -17.74
C ASN A 555 14.20 1.86 -18.01
N GLY A 556 13.35 0.81 -18.04
CA GLY A 556 13.79 -0.54 -18.35
C GLY A 556 14.35 -0.70 -19.76
N GLN A 557 14.96 -1.85 -20.00
CA GLN A 557 15.49 -2.25 -21.31
C GLN A 557 14.65 -3.39 -21.87
N PRO A 558 14.54 -3.53 -23.22
CA PRO A 558 13.95 -4.71 -23.80
C PRO A 558 14.79 -5.95 -23.45
N ASP A 559 14.14 -7.09 -23.24
CA ASP A 559 14.86 -8.34 -23.12
C ASP A 559 15.67 -8.61 -24.41
N ARG A 560 16.98 -8.57 -24.28
CA ARG A 560 17.87 -9.07 -25.32
C ARG A 560 17.71 -10.59 -25.34
N PHE A 561 17.61 -11.18 -26.52
CA PHE A 561 17.43 -12.61 -26.76
C PHE A 561 18.09 -13.49 -25.69
N ILE A 562 17.29 -14.02 -24.78
CA ILE A 562 17.76 -15.00 -23.81
C ILE A 562 17.64 -16.36 -24.48
N SER A 563 18.75 -17.05 -24.64
CA SER A 563 18.74 -18.45 -25.07
C SER A 563 17.95 -19.25 -24.07
N MET A 564 16.77 -19.73 -24.46
CA MET A 564 15.94 -20.61 -23.65
C MET A 564 16.55 -21.99 -23.61
N ARG A 565 17.35 -22.27 -22.59
CA ARG A 565 17.97 -23.57 -22.37
C ARG A 565 17.77 -23.97 -20.92
N GLY A 566 17.31 -25.21 -20.69
CA GLY A 566 17.07 -25.77 -19.36
C GLY A 566 15.60 -25.65 -18.93
N LYS A 567 15.37 -25.71 -17.63
CA LYS A 567 14.03 -25.68 -17.02
C LYS A 567 13.50 -24.25 -16.98
N MET A 568 12.44 -24.01 -17.73
CA MET A 568 11.84 -22.70 -17.91
C MET A 568 10.39 -22.69 -17.47
N ALA A 569 9.94 -21.55 -16.94
CA ALA A 569 8.55 -21.28 -16.60
C ALA A 569 7.97 -20.19 -17.51
N ILE A 570 6.74 -20.41 -17.96
CA ILE A 570 5.93 -19.46 -18.75
C ILE A 570 4.60 -19.23 -18.03
N VAL A 571 4.09 -18.02 -18.02
CA VAL A 571 2.92 -17.61 -17.21
C VAL A 571 1.93 -16.78 -18.01
N ASP A 572 0.63 -17.00 -17.74
CA ASP A 572 -0.47 -16.14 -18.17
C ASP A 572 -0.81 -15.14 -17.06
N GLU A 573 -0.78 -13.86 -17.38
CA GLU A 573 -0.92 -12.77 -16.39
C GLU A 573 -2.37 -12.57 -15.87
N LYS A 574 -3.38 -13.05 -16.62
CA LYS A 574 -4.80 -12.88 -16.24
C LYS A 574 -5.25 -13.94 -15.25
N THR A 575 -4.81 -15.16 -15.47
CA THR A 575 -5.23 -16.33 -14.67
C THR A 575 -4.23 -16.70 -13.59
N GLY A 576 -2.97 -16.27 -13.70
CA GLY A 576 -1.87 -16.73 -12.89
C GLY A 576 -1.45 -18.17 -13.20
N ILE A 577 -2.07 -18.84 -14.19
CA ILE A 577 -1.67 -20.19 -14.62
C ILE A 577 -0.28 -20.12 -15.19
N PHE A 578 0.61 -21.00 -14.74
CA PHE A 578 1.94 -21.14 -15.32
C PHE A 578 2.29 -22.59 -15.61
N ALA A 579 3.19 -22.77 -16.56
CA ALA A 579 3.66 -24.07 -16.99
C ALA A 579 5.19 -24.12 -16.99
N VAL A 580 5.74 -25.25 -16.56
CA VAL A 580 7.18 -25.49 -16.51
C VAL A 580 7.52 -26.63 -17.46
N ASN A 581 8.56 -26.42 -18.28
CA ASN A 581 9.10 -27.43 -19.20
C ASN A 581 10.62 -27.25 -19.35
N THR A 582 11.28 -28.21 -19.99
CA THR A 582 12.68 -28.13 -20.38
C THR A 582 12.80 -27.76 -21.86
N TYR A 583 13.68 -26.80 -22.14
CA TYR A 583 13.91 -26.28 -23.48
C TYR A 583 15.38 -26.49 -23.90
N LEU A 584 15.64 -26.95 -25.11
CA LEU A 584 16.99 -27.15 -25.67
C LEU A 584 17.57 -25.91 -26.33
N GLY A 585 16.73 -24.99 -26.69
CA GLY A 585 17.08 -23.74 -27.32
C GLY A 585 15.83 -23.08 -27.91
N GLY A 586 15.89 -21.79 -28.15
CA GLY A 586 14.77 -21.01 -28.66
C GLY A 586 14.84 -19.57 -28.15
N PHE A 587 14.08 -18.68 -28.79
CA PHE A 587 14.17 -17.26 -28.56
C PHE A 587 12.92 -16.67 -27.88
N ALA A 588 11.82 -17.43 -27.85
CA ALA A 588 10.60 -16.97 -27.19
C ALA A 588 9.79 -18.15 -26.65
N ALA A 589 9.27 -18.00 -25.42
CA ALA A 589 8.19 -18.84 -24.93
C ALA A 589 7.18 -17.99 -24.17
N SER A 590 5.91 -18.24 -24.43
CA SER A 590 4.81 -17.58 -23.75
C SER A 590 3.67 -18.55 -23.55
N LEU A 591 2.86 -18.32 -22.49
CA LEU A 591 1.65 -19.07 -22.22
C LEU A 591 0.45 -18.12 -22.34
N THR A 592 -0.61 -18.64 -22.98
CA THR A 592 -1.94 -18.03 -22.94
C THR A 592 -2.90 -19.04 -22.32
N ALA A 593 -3.65 -18.63 -21.31
CA ALA A 593 -4.67 -19.43 -20.65
C ALA A 593 -6.02 -18.73 -20.74
N THR A 594 -6.90 -19.22 -21.60
CA THR A 594 -8.24 -18.65 -21.80
C THR A 594 -9.26 -19.41 -20.98
N LYS A 595 -9.86 -18.75 -20.00
CA LYS A 595 -10.99 -19.31 -19.26
C LYS A 595 -12.19 -19.42 -20.16
N LEU A 596 -12.74 -20.64 -20.29
CA LEU A 596 -13.94 -20.88 -21.09
C LEU A 596 -15.19 -20.52 -20.30
N THR A 597 -16.11 -19.81 -20.93
CA THR A 597 -17.43 -19.51 -20.36
C THR A 597 -18.39 -20.65 -20.62
N GLN A 598 -19.29 -20.94 -19.68
CA GLN A 598 -20.20 -22.08 -19.76
C GLN A 598 -21.17 -22.03 -20.96
N ASP A 599 -21.42 -20.88 -21.50
CA ASP A 599 -22.26 -20.63 -22.68
C ASP A 599 -21.51 -20.75 -24.02
N SER A 600 -20.17 -20.79 -24.00
CA SER A 600 -19.36 -20.94 -25.21
C SER A 600 -19.52 -22.33 -25.83
N GLU A 601 -19.53 -22.41 -27.17
CA GLU A 601 -19.60 -23.69 -27.89
C GLU A 601 -18.43 -24.60 -27.54
N GLN A 602 -17.22 -24.05 -27.37
CA GLN A 602 -16.03 -24.82 -26.98
C GLN A 602 -16.22 -25.47 -25.59
N TYR A 603 -16.77 -24.73 -24.61
CA TYR A 603 -17.03 -25.29 -23.27
C TYR A 603 -18.02 -26.44 -23.35
N LYS A 604 -19.14 -26.26 -24.05
CA LYS A 604 -20.19 -27.30 -24.20
C LYS A 604 -19.65 -28.54 -24.90
N THR A 605 -18.89 -28.38 -25.98
CA THR A 605 -18.25 -29.47 -26.72
C THR A 605 -17.30 -30.28 -25.82
N ILE A 606 -16.44 -29.60 -25.05
CA ILE A 606 -15.52 -30.27 -24.13
C ILE A 606 -16.28 -30.93 -22.98
N GLN A 607 -17.29 -30.27 -22.40
CA GLN A 607 -18.10 -30.82 -21.35
C GLN A 607 -18.82 -32.13 -21.76
N SER A 608 -19.21 -32.23 -23.04
CA SER A 608 -19.88 -33.43 -23.56
C SER A 608 -18.90 -34.57 -23.84
N ASN A 609 -17.64 -34.27 -24.17
CA ASN A 609 -16.67 -35.26 -24.66
C ASN A 609 -15.60 -35.63 -23.60
N VAL A 610 -15.36 -34.76 -22.59
CA VAL A 610 -14.35 -35.03 -21.54
C VAL A 610 -14.73 -36.22 -20.69
N GLN A 611 -13.82 -37.17 -20.58
CA GLN A 611 -14.05 -38.38 -19.77
C GLN A 611 -13.54 -38.12 -18.32
N LEU A 612 -14.48 -37.87 -17.43
CA LEU A 612 -14.20 -37.69 -16.00
C LEU A 612 -14.49 -38.98 -15.23
N ASP A 613 -13.78 -39.20 -14.14
CA ASP A 613 -14.09 -40.34 -13.23
C ASP A 613 -15.49 -40.25 -12.68
N ALA A 614 -16.07 -41.39 -12.34
CA ALA A 614 -17.41 -41.46 -11.76
C ALA A 614 -17.52 -40.58 -10.51
N GLY A 615 -18.50 -39.67 -10.51
CA GLY A 615 -18.75 -38.74 -9.44
C GLY A 615 -17.94 -37.43 -9.51
N CYS A 616 -17.08 -37.26 -10.52
CA CYS A 616 -16.44 -35.98 -10.80
C CYS A 616 -17.34 -35.07 -11.66
N ASN A 617 -17.29 -33.76 -11.39
CA ASN A 617 -18.02 -32.77 -12.18
C ASN A 617 -17.11 -31.60 -12.53
N ALA A 618 -17.03 -31.24 -13.81
CA ALA A 618 -16.28 -30.09 -14.27
C ALA A 618 -16.83 -28.80 -13.66
N VAL A 619 -15.95 -27.95 -13.15
CA VAL A 619 -16.32 -26.68 -12.50
C VAL A 619 -15.67 -25.47 -13.17
N GLU A 620 -14.51 -25.62 -13.77
CA GLU A 620 -13.82 -24.59 -14.56
C GLU A 620 -13.01 -25.26 -15.66
N MET A 621 -12.88 -24.57 -16.80
CA MET A 621 -12.07 -25.01 -17.93
C MET A 621 -11.20 -23.87 -18.44
N TYR A 622 -9.93 -24.20 -18.78
CA TYR A 622 -8.95 -23.25 -19.31
C TYR A 622 -8.31 -23.84 -20.57
N SER A 623 -8.53 -23.22 -21.72
CA SER A 623 -7.82 -23.57 -22.94
C SER A 623 -6.40 -23.00 -22.88
N LEU A 624 -5.40 -23.87 -22.99
CA LEU A 624 -3.99 -23.50 -22.93
C LEU A 624 -3.35 -23.54 -24.30
N SER A 625 -2.54 -22.54 -24.60
CA SER A 625 -1.65 -22.52 -25.75
C SER A 625 -0.31 -21.92 -25.35
N ALA A 626 0.78 -22.45 -25.92
CA ALA A 626 2.12 -21.92 -25.70
C ALA A 626 2.85 -21.73 -27.01
N VAL A 627 3.73 -20.74 -27.03
CA VAL A 627 4.78 -20.56 -28.03
C VAL A 627 6.08 -21.14 -27.46
N GLY A 628 6.92 -21.75 -28.31
CA GLY A 628 8.18 -22.37 -27.93
C GLY A 628 8.23 -23.86 -28.27
N SER A 629 9.41 -24.45 -28.23
CA SER A 629 9.66 -25.86 -28.57
C SER A 629 10.14 -26.63 -27.30
N PRO A 630 9.21 -27.11 -26.48
CA PRO A 630 9.54 -27.93 -25.31
C PRO A 630 9.98 -29.34 -25.74
N ILE A 631 10.80 -29.99 -24.91
CA ILE A 631 11.28 -31.37 -25.17
C ILE A 631 10.71 -32.39 -24.17
N ASP A 632 9.99 -31.95 -23.19
CA ASP A 632 9.51 -32.78 -22.10
C ASP A 632 8.02 -32.55 -21.83
N LYS A 633 7.44 -33.27 -20.88
CA LYS A 633 6.09 -33.01 -20.38
C LYS A 633 6.03 -31.67 -19.66
N TYR A 634 4.88 -31.02 -19.74
CA TYR A 634 4.63 -29.82 -18.97
C TYR A 634 4.22 -30.16 -17.53
N THR A 635 4.79 -29.50 -16.54
CA THR A 635 4.14 -29.39 -15.22
C THR A 635 3.31 -28.11 -15.23
N VAL A 636 1.98 -28.25 -15.16
CA VAL A 636 1.05 -27.10 -15.13
C VAL A 636 0.67 -26.80 -13.70
N TYR A 637 0.60 -25.50 -13.36
CA TYR A 637 0.21 -24.95 -12.05
C TYR A 637 -1.01 -24.06 -12.24
N VAL A 638 -2.10 -24.38 -11.55
CA VAL A 638 -3.42 -23.75 -11.75
C VAL A 638 -3.86 -23.12 -10.43
N PRO A 639 -3.66 -21.81 -10.27
CA PRO A 639 -4.25 -21.07 -9.15
C PRO A 639 -5.76 -21.09 -9.24
N THR A 640 -6.44 -21.28 -8.13
CA THR A 640 -7.89 -21.39 -8.08
C THR A 640 -8.53 -20.28 -7.28
N ALA A 641 -9.73 -19.87 -7.70
CA ALA A 641 -10.51 -18.86 -7.01
C ALA A 641 -10.85 -19.27 -5.56
N SER A 642 -11.02 -18.28 -4.69
CA SER A 642 -11.32 -18.43 -3.25
C SER A 642 -12.54 -19.31 -2.96
N LYS A 643 -13.50 -19.36 -3.89
CA LYS A 643 -14.69 -20.22 -3.79
C LYS A 643 -14.36 -21.71 -3.69
N TYR A 644 -13.16 -22.15 -4.13
CA TYR A 644 -12.70 -23.54 -4.09
C TYR A 644 -11.77 -23.84 -2.92
N LYS A 645 -11.54 -22.94 -2.00
CA LYS A 645 -10.60 -23.12 -0.87
C LYS A 645 -10.79 -24.43 -0.10
N ASN A 646 -12.05 -24.83 0.12
CA ASN A 646 -12.41 -26.04 0.86
C ASN A 646 -12.92 -27.16 -0.05
N THR A 647 -12.62 -27.13 -1.35
CA THR A 647 -13.04 -28.12 -2.33
C THR A 647 -11.84 -28.93 -2.79
N ASN A 648 -11.95 -30.23 -2.84
CA ASN A 648 -10.95 -31.08 -3.46
C ASN A 648 -11.21 -31.06 -4.97
N LEU A 649 -10.23 -30.53 -5.71
CA LEU A 649 -10.26 -30.52 -7.17
C LEU A 649 -9.28 -31.54 -7.73
N VAL A 650 -9.62 -32.10 -8.86
CA VAL A 650 -8.77 -32.95 -9.70
C VAL A 650 -8.64 -32.28 -11.07
N LEU A 651 -7.46 -32.36 -11.64
CA LEU A 651 -7.16 -31.83 -12.95
C LEU A 651 -7.31 -32.95 -14.02
N TYR A 652 -7.93 -32.60 -15.13
CA TYR A 652 -7.92 -33.38 -16.35
C TYR A 652 -7.42 -32.48 -17.47
N ASN A 653 -6.76 -33.07 -18.45
CA ASN A 653 -6.31 -32.38 -19.65
C ASN A 653 -7.05 -32.97 -20.86
N TYR A 654 -7.96 -32.20 -21.44
CA TYR A 654 -8.63 -32.54 -22.71
C TYR A 654 -7.70 -32.14 -23.84
N LYS A 655 -7.15 -33.15 -24.52
CA LYS A 655 -6.11 -32.99 -25.56
C LYS A 655 -6.68 -32.55 -26.88
N LYS A 656 -5.80 -32.13 -27.81
CA LYS A 656 -6.19 -31.72 -29.17
C LYS A 656 -6.79 -32.84 -29.99
N ASP A 657 -6.41 -34.07 -29.74
CA ASP A 657 -6.95 -35.28 -30.35
C ASP A 657 -8.33 -35.71 -29.84
N GLY A 658 -8.88 -34.99 -28.89
CA GLY A 658 -10.15 -35.30 -28.25
C GLY A 658 -10.05 -36.30 -27.08
N SER A 659 -8.86 -36.83 -26.78
CA SER A 659 -8.69 -37.74 -25.64
C SER A 659 -8.57 -36.97 -24.33
N THR A 660 -8.93 -37.63 -23.21
CA THR A 660 -8.84 -37.06 -21.87
C THR A 660 -7.69 -37.72 -21.09
N GLU A 661 -6.77 -36.91 -20.60
CA GLU A 661 -5.68 -37.32 -19.72
C GLU A 661 -6.03 -36.94 -18.27
N LYS A 662 -6.12 -37.89 -17.35
CA LYS A 662 -6.25 -37.64 -15.92
C LYS A 662 -4.89 -37.23 -15.34
N VAL A 663 -4.82 -36.04 -14.77
CA VAL A 663 -3.58 -35.49 -14.23
C VAL A 663 -3.37 -35.99 -12.80
N SER A 664 -2.18 -36.50 -12.48
CA SER A 664 -1.78 -36.81 -11.09
C SER A 664 -1.68 -35.49 -10.30
N THR A 665 -2.83 -35.09 -9.74
CA THR A 665 -3.02 -33.76 -9.16
C THR A 665 -2.43 -33.65 -7.76
N LYS A 666 -1.57 -32.67 -7.55
CA LYS A 666 -1.05 -32.23 -6.25
C LYS A 666 -1.62 -30.85 -5.93
N LYS A 667 -1.55 -30.45 -4.65
CA LYS A 667 -2.07 -29.15 -4.18
C LYS A 667 -1.08 -28.49 -3.22
N ASP A 668 -0.83 -27.20 -3.42
CA ASP A 668 -0.18 -26.31 -2.46
C ASP A 668 -1.05 -25.04 -2.29
N ASP A 669 -1.60 -24.84 -1.10
CA ASP A 669 -2.60 -23.80 -0.78
C ASP A 669 -3.79 -23.81 -1.77
N ASN A 670 -3.89 -22.80 -2.65
CA ASN A 670 -4.91 -22.71 -3.71
C ASN A 670 -4.42 -23.11 -5.09
N VAL A 671 -3.16 -23.55 -5.23
CA VAL A 671 -2.57 -23.94 -6.51
C VAL A 671 -2.62 -25.46 -6.66
N TYR A 672 -3.31 -25.93 -7.71
CA TYR A 672 -3.34 -27.32 -8.11
C TYR A 672 -2.36 -27.53 -9.24
N TYR A 673 -1.57 -28.63 -9.22
CA TYR A 673 -0.54 -28.86 -10.21
C TYR A 673 -0.31 -30.34 -10.51
N GLY A 674 0.20 -30.59 -11.69
CA GLY A 674 0.60 -31.93 -12.13
C GLY A 674 1.16 -31.93 -13.54
N GLU A 675 1.67 -33.10 -13.98
CA GLU A 675 2.24 -33.27 -15.30
C GLU A 675 1.16 -33.55 -16.35
N VAL A 676 1.30 -32.93 -17.52
CA VAL A 676 0.48 -33.17 -18.71
C VAL A 676 1.37 -33.46 -19.91
N SER A 677 0.94 -34.39 -20.77
CA SER A 677 1.70 -34.80 -21.95
C SER A 677 1.81 -33.69 -22.99
N GLU A 678 0.81 -32.83 -23.08
CA GLU A 678 0.75 -31.66 -23.97
C GLU A 678 -0.16 -30.59 -23.36
N LEU A 679 -0.12 -29.37 -23.84
CA LEU A 679 -1.06 -28.31 -23.46
C LEU A 679 -2.35 -28.43 -24.28
N GLY A 680 -3.42 -28.81 -23.62
CA GLY A 680 -4.78 -28.88 -24.14
C GLY A 680 -5.73 -27.95 -23.38
N THR A 681 -6.95 -28.39 -23.10
CA THR A 681 -7.85 -27.71 -22.20
C THR A 681 -7.81 -28.35 -20.82
N LEU A 682 -7.34 -27.59 -19.82
CA LEU A 682 -7.39 -28.05 -18.44
C LEU A 682 -8.82 -27.98 -17.93
N VAL A 683 -9.32 -29.10 -17.39
CA VAL A 683 -10.63 -29.22 -16.77
C VAL A 683 -10.43 -29.44 -15.28
N LEU A 684 -10.87 -28.48 -14.49
CA LEU A 684 -10.95 -28.63 -13.02
C LEU A 684 -12.24 -29.29 -12.68
N ALA A 685 -12.18 -30.40 -11.96
CA ALA A 685 -13.37 -31.17 -11.55
C ALA A 685 -13.39 -31.40 -10.04
N THR A 686 -14.59 -31.39 -9.46
CA THR A 686 -14.80 -31.77 -8.05
C THR A 686 -15.03 -33.26 -7.94
N THR A 687 -14.58 -33.87 -6.82
CA THR A 687 -14.86 -35.29 -6.47
C THR A 687 -16.15 -35.46 -5.69
N SER A 688 -16.83 -34.37 -5.32
CA SER A 688 -18.10 -34.44 -4.59
C SER A 688 -19.26 -34.51 -5.57
N LYS A 689 -20.22 -35.43 -5.30
CA LYS A 689 -21.50 -35.44 -6.01
C LYS A 689 -22.16 -34.08 -5.86
N VAL A 690 -22.19 -33.28 -6.92
CA VAL A 690 -23.20 -32.24 -7.07
C VAL A 690 -24.50 -33.02 -7.31
N GLU A 691 -25.43 -33.06 -6.35
CA GLU A 691 -26.75 -33.60 -6.60
C GLU A 691 -27.32 -32.89 -7.82
N ASN A 692 -27.32 -33.56 -8.97
CA ASN A 692 -28.06 -33.18 -10.17
C ASN A 692 -29.53 -33.27 -9.85
N LYS A 693 -30.12 -32.18 -9.37
CA LYS A 693 -31.56 -32.01 -9.50
C LYS A 693 -31.86 -31.74 -10.96
N THR A 694 -32.44 -32.72 -11.61
CA THR A 694 -33.00 -32.72 -12.94
C THR A 694 -33.63 -31.37 -13.29
N ASN A 695 -33.29 -30.85 -14.46
CA ASN A 695 -33.78 -29.61 -15.03
C ASN A 695 -35.29 -29.55 -15.10
N THR A 696 -35.88 -28.75 -14.27
CA THR A 696 -37.06 -27.92 -14.66
C THR A 696 -36.61 -26.49 -14.34
N ASN A 697 -36.76 -25.62 -15.32
CA ASN A 697 -36.35 -24.20 -15.32
C ASN A 697 -36.37 -23.53 -13.96
N THR A 698 -35.22 -23.40 -13.29
CA THR A 698 -35.06 -22.50 -12.16
C THR A 698 -33.59 -22.06 -12.08
N THR A 699 -33.37 -20.79 -12.29
CA THR A 699 -32.13 -20.03 -12.04
C THR A 699 -31.35 -20.58 -10.85
N VAL A 700 -30.09 -20.99 -11.07
CA VAL A 700 -29.14 -21.46 -10.03
C VAL A 700 -29.08 -20.44 -8.90
N LYS A 701 -29.77 -20.69 -7.79
CA LYS A 701 -29.63 -19.90 -6.56
C LYS A 701 -28.30 -20.25 -5.93
N LYS A 702 -27.34 -19.33 -6.02
CA LYS A 702 -26.15 -19.21 -5.13
C LYS A 702 -26.60 -19.56 -3.70
N ASP A 703 -25.81 -20.34 -2.93
CA ASP A 703 -26.13 -20.71 -1.53
C ASP A 703 -26.40 -19.44 -0.69
N GLN A 704 -27.65 -19.04 -0.69
CA GLN A 704 -28.11 -17.78 -0.12
C GLN A 704 -28.37 -17.97 1.37
N ALA A 705 -28.09 -16.92 2.14
CA ALA A 705 -28.47 -16.90 3.54
C ALA A 705 -30.02 -17.01 3.66
N VAL A 706 -30.50 -18.01 4.39
CA VAL A 706 -31.93 -18.33 4.47
C VAL A 706 -32.66 -17.42 5.44
N LYS A 707 -33.82 -16.83 5.03
CA LYS A 707 -34.68 -16.06 5.90
C LYS A 707 -35.10 -16.91 7.10
N GLY A 708 -35.01 -16.33 8.31
CA GLY A 708 -35.32 -17.04 9.57
C GLY A 708 -34.12 -17.74 10.19
N LYS A 709 -33.10 -18.12 9.43
CA LYS A 709 -31.89 -18.82 9.92
C LYS A 709 -30.90 -17.85 10.60
N THR A 710 -30.19 -18.37 11.60
CA THR A 710 -29.20 -17.57 12.37
C THR A 710 -27.79 -17.99 11.96
N TYR A 711 -26.95 -17.00 11.68
CA TYR A 711 -25.56 -17.18 11.28
C TYR A 711 -24.64 -16.49 12.28
N THR A 712 -23.47 -17.06 12.51
CA THR A 712 -22.45 -16.45 13.37
C THR A 712 -21.36 -15.82 12.49
N VAL A 713 -21.15 -14.52 12.65
CA VAL A 713 -20.11 -13.77 11.91
C VAL A 713 -19.27 -13.01 12.93
N LYS A 714 -17.93 -13.18 12.90
CA LYS A 714 -16.97 -12.51 13.80
C LYS A 714 -17.40 -12.55 15.29
N GLY A 715 -17.91 -13.71 15.74
CA GLY A 715 -18.34 -13.94 17.12
C GLY A 715 -19.65 -13.23 17.51
N VAL A 716 -20.51 -12.90 16.56
CA VAL A 716 -21.85 -12.33 16.80
C VAL A 716 -22.88 -13.12 16.00
N LYS A 717 -24.00 -13.50 16.61
CA LYS A 717 -25.10 -14.20 15.97
C LYS A 717 -26.08 -13.22 15.33
N TYR A 718 -26.40 -13.43 14.05
CA TYR A 718 -27.34 -12.62 13.26
C TYR A 718 -28.45 -13.52 12.69
N LYS A 719 -29.70 -13.14 12.88
CA LYS A 719 -30.87 -13.82 12.26
C LYS A 719 -31.26 -13.08 11.00
N VAL A 720 -31.35 -13.77 9.87
CA VAL A 720 -31.79 -13.19 8.59
C VAL A 720 -33.27 -12.89 8.66
N THR A 721 -33.64 -11.64 8.39
CA THR A 721 -35.04 -11.16 8.45
C THR A 721 -35.63 -10.93 7.06
N ALA A 722 -34.78 -10.61 6.07
CA ALA A 722 -35.18 -10.57 4.66
C ALA A 722 -33.96 -10.95 3.78
N ASN A 723 -34.21 -11.64 2.66
CA ASN A 723 -33.16 -12.13 1.75
C ASN A 723 -33.52 -11.91 0.26
N GLY A 724 -34.37 -10.93 -0.08
CA GLY A 724 -34.62 -10.49 -1.45
C GLY A 724 -33.74 -9.32 -1.88
N THR A 725 -34.30 -8.44 -2.71
CA THR A 725 -33.65 -7.19 -3.17
C THR A 725 -33.18 -6.29 -2.03
N LYS A 726 -33.85 -6.30 -0.88
CA LYS A 726 -33.46 -5.61 0.35
C LYS A 726 -33.11 -6.63 1.42
N ARG A 727 -31.81 -6.95 1.57
CA ARG A 727 -31.35 -7.94 2.56
C ARG A 727 -31.21 -7.32 3.94
N THR A 728 -31.81 -7.96 4.96
CA THR A 728 -31.77 -7.44 6.34
C THR A 728 -31.55 -8.53 7.38
N VAL A 729 -30.90 -8.15 8.50
CA VAL A 729 -30.71 -9.03 9.67
C VAL A 729 -31.02 -8.33 10.97
N THR A 730 -31.32 -9.14 11.98
CA THR A 730 -31.36 -8.77 13.40
C THR A 730 -30.09 -9.29 14.08
N LEU A 731 -29.33 -8.45 14.75
CA LEU A 731 -28.27 -8.88 15.67
C LEU A 731 -28.90 -9.58 16.87
N VAL A 732 -28.64 -10.88 17.07
CA VAL A 732 -29.25 -11.68 18.15
C VAL A 732 -28.47 -11.54 19.45
N LYS A 733 -27.19 -11.92 19.48
CA LYS A 733 -26.31 -11.79 20.64
C LYS A 733 -24.85 -12.09 20.24
N PRO A 734 -23.83 -11.55 20.94
CA PRO A 734 -22.47 -12.04 20.79
C PRO A 734 -22.32 -13.45 21.37
N THR A 735 -21.36 -14.19 20.87
CA THR A 735 -21.00 -15.53 21.38
C THR A 735 -20.27 -15.48 22.72
N SER A 736 -19.62 -14.36 23.02
CA SER A 736 -18.92 -14.10 24.29
C SER A 736 -19.35 -12.77 24.92
N LYS A 737 -19.47 -12.72 26.24
CA LYS A 737 -19.79 -11.51 27.03
C LYS A 737 -18.53 -10.79 27.56
N ASN A 738 -17.35 -11.16 27.06
CA ASN A 738 -16.07 -10.64 27.60
C ASN A 738 -15.57 -9.34 26.95
N LYS A 739 -16.19 -8.87 25.88
CA LYS A 739 -15.76 -7.65 25.18
C LYS A 739 -16.02 -6.38 26.01
N LYS A 740 -14.99 -5.53 26.12
CA LYS A 740 -15.06 -4.21 26.78
C LYS A 740 -15.83 -3.18 25.94
N SER A 741 -15.81 -3.32 24.62
CA SER A 741 -16.55 -2.47 23.65
C SER A 741 -17.19 -3.30 22.55
N ILE A 742 -18.26 -2.76 21.93
CA ILE A 742 -18.92 -3.35 20.75
C ILE A 742 -19.33 -2.26 19.77
N THR A 743 -18.96 -2.44 18.51
CA THR A 743 -19.45 -1.61 17.39
C THR A 743 -20.36 -2.46 16.51
N ILE A 744 -21.59 -2.03 16.33
CA ILE A 744 -22.58 -2.64 15.43
C ILE A 744 -22.51 -1.87 14.13
N GLY A 745 -21.98 -2.48 13.07
CA GLY A 745 -21.83 -1.89 11.74
C GLY A 745 -23.16 -1.53 11.06
N LYS A 746 -23.07 -0.92 9.91
CA LYS A 746 -24.22 -0.68 9.01
C LYS A 746 -24.70 -1.99 8.38
N THR A 747 -23.76 -2.84 8.00
CA THR A 747 -23.99 -4.11 7.31
C THR A 747 -23.19 -5.25 7.95
N VAL A 748 -23.53 -6.48 7.59
CA VAL A 748 -22.75 -7.69 7.87
C VAL A 748 -22.83 -8.61 6.65
N THR A 749 -21.70 -9.20 6.26
CA THR A 749 -21.65 -10.17 5.16
C THR A 749 -21.94 -11.57 5.71
N ILE A 750 -22.95 -12.25 5.15
CA ILE A 750 -23.33 -13.63 5.47
C ILE A 750 -23.37 -14.41 4.16
N LYS A 751 -22.57 -15.47 4.04
CA LYS A 751 -22.47 -16.28 2.83
C LYS A 751 -22.23 -15.42 1.57
N GLY A 752 -21.25 -14.51 1.65
CA GLY A 752 -20.89 -13.62 0.54
C GLY A 752 -21.89 -12.50 0.22
N GLN A 753 -23.02 -12.41 0.93
CA GLN A 753 -24.05 -11.41 0.69
C GLN A 753 -24.10 -10.36 1.80
N SER A 754 -24.18 -9.08 1.43
CA SER A 754 -24.27 -7.98 2.38
C SER A 754 -25.69 -7.79 2.89
N PHE A 755 -25.87 -7.80 4.21
CA PHE A 755 -27.15 -7.61 4.91
C PHE A 755 -27.12 -6.35 5.78
N GLN A 756 -28.10 -5.48 5.68
CA GLN A 756 -28.25 -4.35 6.58
C GLN A 756 -28.66 -4.83 7.98
N ILE A 757 -27.97 -4.36 9.03
CA ILE A 757 -28.34 -4.65 10.42
C ILE A 757 -29.42 -3.68 10.85
N THR A 758 -30.68 -4.11 10.78
CA THR A 758 -31.85 -3.23 11.00
C THR A 758 -32.38 -3.28 12.42
N ALA A 759 -32.05 -4.32 13.19
CA ALA A 759 -32.51 -4.47 14.56
C ALA A 759 -31.49 -5.14 15.47
N ILE A 760 -31.61 -4.85 16.78
CA ILE A 760 -30.89 -5.55 17.84
C ILE A 760 -31.91 -6.28 18.67
N ALA A 761 -31.81 -7.59 18.81
CA ALA A 761 -32.75 -8.43 19.52
C ALA A 761 -32.86 -8.11 21.02
N ALA A 762 -33.95 -8.48 21.66
CA ALA A 762 -34.06 -8.37 23.10
C ALA A 762 -32.96 -9.14 23.83
N ASN A 763 -32.48 -8.61 24.95
CA ASN A 763 -31.44 -9.17 25.80
C ASN A 763 -30.03 -9.34 25.13
N ALA A 764 -29.80 -8.81 23.93
CA ALA A 764 -28.57 -9.07 23.16
C ALA A 764 -27.27 -8.88 23.96
N PHE A 765 -27.18 -7.86 24.78
CA PHE A 765 -26.03 -7.53 25.64
C PHE A 765 -26.39 -7.52 27.13
N ALA A 766 -27.50 -8.13 27.52
CA ALA A 766 -27.94 -8.17 28.91
C ALA A 766 -26.91 -8.88 29.82
N LYS A 767 -26.74 -8.34 31.04
CA LYS A 767 -25.83 -8.84 32.07
C LYS A 767 -24.34 -8.92 31.63
N ASN A 768 -23.93 -8.11 30.62
CA ASN A 768 -22.53 -8.01 30.24
C ASN A 768 -21.76 -7.15 31.27
N LYS A 769 -21.04 -7.83 32.17
CA LYS A 769 -20.29 -7.18 33.27
C LYS A 769 -19.04 -6.41 32.81
N LYS A 770 -18.54 -6.64 31.55
CA LYS A 770 -17.31 -6.03 31.04
C LYS A 770 -17.55 -4.87 30.06
N LEU A 771 -18.73 -4.78 29.43
CA LEU A 771 -19.03 -3.80 28.39
C LEU A 771 -19.02 -2.36 28.93
N LYS A 772 -18.09 -1.54 28.44
CA LYS A 772 -17.93 -0.11 28.79
C LYS A 772 -18.50 0.84 27.72
N LYS A 773 -18.42 0.45 26.44
CA LYS A 773 -18.86 1.27 25.28
C LYS A 773 -19.66 0.43 24.28
N ALA A 774 -20.73 1.00 23.71
CA ALA A 774 -21.47 0.42 22.61
C ALA A 774 -21.74 1.47 21.52
N VAL A 775 -21.53 1.12 20.25
CA VAL A 775 -21.84 1.97 19.09
C VAL A 775 -22.92 1.28 18.25
N ILE A 776 -24.01 1.99 17.96
CA ILE A 776 -25.15 1.51 17.16
C ILE A 776 -25.06 2.08 15.75
N GLY A 777 -24.89 1.21 14.75
CA GLY A 777 -24.69 1.56 13.35
C GLY A 777 -25.87 2.26 12.68
N ALA A 778 -25.59 2.91 11.55
CA ALA A 778 -26.50 3.85 10.86
C ALA A 778 -27.80 3.22 10.32
N SER A 779 -27.82 1.90 10.06
CA SER A 779 -29.00 1.19 9.50
C SER A 779 -29.98 0.69 10.56
N VAL A 780 -29.63 0.72 11.86
CA VAL A 780 -30.47 0.17 12.94
C VAL A 780 -31.73 1.01 13.13
N LYS A 781 -32.89 0.35 12.99
CA LYS A 781 -34.22 0.95 13.21
C LYS A 781 -34.82 0.60 14.56
N THR A 782 -34.42 -0.55 15.15
CA THR A 782 -35.00 -1.05 16.39
C THR A 782 -33.94 -1.54 17.36
N ILE A 783 -34.04 -1.10 18.61
CA ILE A 783 -33.31 -1.63 19.79
C ILE A 783 -34.33 -2.40 20.61
N GLY A 784 -34.11 -3.69 20.83
CA GLY A 784 -35.04 -4.59 21.53
C GLY A 784 -35.18 -4.28 23.04
N ALA A 785 -36.10 -4.97 23.71
CA ALA A 785 -36.24 -4.86 25.16
C ALA A 785 -35.03 -5.41 25.90
N LYS A 786 -34.68 -4.82 27.03
CA LYS A 786 -33.55 -5.27 27.90
C LYS A 786 -32.21 -5.45 27.19
N VAL A 787 -31.94 -4.79 26.07
CA VAL A 787 -30.70 -4.99 25.26
C VAL A 787 -29.46 -4.83 26.12
N PHE A 788 -29.36 -3.79 26.93
CA PHE A 788 -28.22 -3.52 27.84
C PHE A 788 -28.61 -3.70 29.31
N TYR A 789 -29.63 -4.49 29.60
CA TYR A 789 -30.11 -4.72 30.96
C TYR A 789 -28.97 -5.24 31.85
N GLN A 790 -28.74 -4.57 33.00
CA GLN A 790 -27.67 -4.91 33.95
C GLN A 790 -26.25 -4.91 33.37
N ALA A 791 -25.99 -4.16 32.28
CA ALA A 791 -24.66 -3.88 31.82
C ALA A 791 -24.02 -2.77 32.69
N LYS A 792 -23.69 -3.10 33.94
CA LYS A 792 -23.32 -2.15 35.02
C LYS A 792 -22.13 -1.24 34.72
N LYS A 793 -21.20 -1.66 33.78
CA LYS A 793 -20.03 -0.89 33.39
C LYS A 793 -20.26 -0.04 32.13
N LEU A 794 -21.42 -0.12 31.44
CA LEU A 794 -21.72 0.65 30.24
C LEU A 794 -21.85 2.14 30.57
N LYS A 795 -20.80 2.90 30.22
CA LYS A 795 -20.72 4.35 30.43
C LYS A 795 -20.91 5.19 29.17
N SER A 796 -20.80 4.58 27.97
CA SER A 796 -20.96 5.28 26.70
C SER A 796 -21.80 4.44 25.70
N LEU A 797 -22.87 5.05 25.19
CA LEU A 797 -23.68 4.50 24.11
C LEU A 797 -23.77 5.53 23.00
N VAL A 798 -23.21 5.22 21.82
CA VAL A 798 -23.24 6.09 20.65
C VAL A 798 -24.25 5.53 19.65
N VAL A 799 -25.21 6.34 19.23
CA VAL A 799 -26.23 5.98 18.25
C VAL A 799 -25.96 6.75 16.97
N LYS A 800 -25.30 6.11 15.98
CA LYS A 800 -25.05 6.72 14.66
C LYS A 800 -26.30 6.70 13.75
N SER A 801 -27.32 5.88 14.08
CA SER A 801 -28.54 5.76 13.27
C SER A 801 -29.40 7.03 13.34
N LYS A 802 -29.72 7.59 12.17
CA LYS A 802 -30.76 8.60 11.97
C LYS A 802 -32.16 7.97 11.75
N LYS A 803 -32.21 6.62 11.64
CA LYS A 803 -33.40 5.82 11.28
C LYS A 803 -34.05 5.08 12.48
N LEU A 804 -33.56 5.31 13.72
CA LEU A 804 -34.07 4.63 14.92
C LEU A 804 -35.53 5.06 15.20
N THR A 805 -36.42 4.07 15.24
CA THR A 805 -37.87 4.27 15.47
C THR A 805 -38.35 3.66 16.78
N LYS A 806 -37.65 2.64 17.32
CA LYS A 806 -38.11 1.93 18.52
C LYS A 806 -36.97 1.60 19.47
N VAL A 807 -37.14 1.87 20.77
CA VAL A 807 -36.29 1.39 21.86
C VAL A 807 -37.17 0.67 22.87
N GLY A 808 -36.86 -0.59 23.14
CA GLY A 808 -37.64 -1.49 23.94
C GLY A 808 -37.69 -1.14 25.42
N LYS A 809 -38.66 -1.69 26.18
CA LYS A 809 -38.81 -1.53 27.64
C LYS A 809 -37.57 -2.04 28.36
N ASN A 810 -37.10 -1.28 29.38
CA ASN A 810 -35.91 -1.63 30.18
C ASN A 810 -34.59 -1.84 29.39
N ALA A 811 -34.49 -1.32 28.16
CA ALA A 811 -33.30 -1.48 27.32
C ALA A 811 -32.02 -0.99 28.02
N LEU A 812 -32.13 -0.01 28.90
CA LEU A 812 -31.01 0.66 29.61
C LEU A 812 -31.07 0.47 31.15
N LYS A 813 -31.92 -0.43 31.66
CA LYS A 813 -32.04 -0.63 33.11
C LYS A 813 -30.76 -1.23 33.69
N GLY A 814 -30.12 -0.54 34.62
CA GLY A 814 -28.93 -1.00 35.32
C GLY A 814 -27.61 -0.75 34.57
N ILE A 815 -27.57 0.17 33.62
CA ILE A 815 -26.31 0.74 33.11
C ILE A 815 -25.69 1.71 34.11
N GLN A 816 -24.46 2.21 33.86
CA GLN A 816 -23.76 3.13 34.75
C GLN A 816 -24.60 4.41 35.03
N LYS A 817 -24.61 4.87 36.31
CA LYS A 817 -25.46 6.00 36.74
C LYS A 817 -25.16 7.32 35.98
N LYS A 818 -23.90 7.55 35.59
CA LYS A 818 -23.45 8.75 34.86
C LYS A 818 -23.18 8.46 33.36
N ALA A 819 -23.79 7.41 32.78
CA ALA A 819 -23.60 7.07 31.40
C ALA A 819 -24.05 8.21 30.44
N VAL A 820 -23.35 8.30 29.29
CA VAL A 820 -23.67 9.26 28.23
C VAL A 820 -24.21 8.50 27.01
N ILE A 821 -25.34 8.97 26.49
CA ILE A 821 -25.92 8.49 25.23
C ILE A 821 -25.73 9.60 24.20
N LYS A 822 -24.81 9.41 23.27
CA LYS A 822 -24.62 10.32 22.13
C LYS A 822 -25.55 9.94 21.00
N VAL A 823 -26.22 10.91 20.40
CA VAL A 823 -27.17 10.72 19.31
C VAL A 823 -26.94 11.78 18.22
N PRO A 824 -27.31 11.53 16.94
CA PRO A 824 -27.15 12.53 15.87
C PRO A 824 -27.86 13.85 16.24
N SER A 825 -27.20 14.98 16.01
CA SER A 825 -27.72 16.32 16.36
C SER A 825 -29.10 16.58 15.78
N SER A 826 -29.33 16.26 14.50
CA SER A 826 -30.61 16.40 13.81
C SER A 826 -31.74 15.54 14.37
N LYS A 827 -31.45 14.58 15.24
CA LYS A 827 -32.44 13.68 15.85
C LYS A 827 -32.50 13.82 17.38
N LEU A 828 -31.77 14.74 17.98
CA LEU A 828 -31.67 14.87 19.44
C LEU A 828 -33.02 15.00 20.13
N LYS A 829 -33.91 15.92 19.67
CA LYS A 829 -35.27 16.12 20.24
C LYS A 829 -36.09 14.85 20.16
N LYS A 830 -36.08 14.17 18.99
CA LYS A 830 -36.80 12.90 18.74
C LYS A 830 -36.25 11.78 19.63
N TYR A 831 -34.92 11.65 19.74
CA TYR A 831 -34.29 10.55 20.47
C TYR A 831 -34.33 10.74 21.98
N LYS A 832 -34.32 11.97 22.49
CA LYS A 832 -34.64 12.23 23.90
C LYS A 832 -36.00 11.65 24.29
N LYS A 833 -37.05 11.81 23.42
CA LYS A 833 -38.39 11.17 23.63
C LYS A 833 -38.31 9.63 23.53
N LEU A 834 -37.54 9.09 22.56
CA LEU A 834 -37.45 7.65 22.29
C LEU A 834 -36.73 6.90 23.43
N PHE A 835 -35.75 7.50 24.06
CA PHE A 835 -35.01 6.94 25.20
C PHE A 835 -35.64 7.29 26.56
N LYS A 836 -36.69 8.10 26.63
CA LYS A 836 -37.44 8.40 27.89
C LYS A 836 -38.00 7.09 28.43
N ASN A 837 -37.86 6.88 29.76
CA ASN A 837 -38.42 5.73 30.49
C ASN A 837 -37.94 4.35 30.01
N LYS A 838 -36.65 4.23 29.54
CA LYS A 838 -36.10 2.93 29.13
C LYS A 838 -35.28 2.26 30.24
N GLY A 839 -35.51 2.68 31.52
CA GLY A 839 -34.93 2.06 32.71
C GLY A 839 -33.62 2.64 33.20
N GLN A 840 -33.07 3.65 32.55
CA GLN A 840 -31.85 4.35 32.99
C GLN A 840 -32.19 5.33 34.14
N LYS A 841 -31.17 5.64 34.99
CA LYS A 841 -31.30 6.67 36.04
C LYS A 841 -31.43 8.07 35.41
N LYS A 842 -32.07 9.00 36.10
CA LYS A 842 -32.24 10.40 35.66
C LYS A 842 -30.89 11.11 35.37
N THR A 843 -29.80 10.64 35.98
CA THR A 843 -28.45 11.16 35.83
C THR A 843 -27.77 10.77 34.48
N VAL A 844 -28.37 9.84 33.70
CA VAL A 844 -27.88 9.49 32.39
C VAL A 844 -28.17 10.62 31.39
N LYS A 845 -27.15 11.19 30.78
CA LYS A 845 -27.27 12.31 29.84
C LYS A 845 -27.44 11.84 28.42
N ILE A 846 -28.40 12.44 27.68
CA ILE A 846 -28.56 12.22 26.21
C ILE A 846 -28.16 13.52 25.53
N LYS A 847 -27.11 13.48 24.75
CA LYS A 847 -26.51 14.66 24.09
C LYS A 847 -26.14 14.39 22.63
N LYS A 848 -25.80 15.43 21.86
CA LYS A 848 -25.25 15.36 20.50
C LYS A 848 -23.81 14.87 20.52
#